data_fc3472a4a49f5429a14c4e41c46450b6
#
_entry.id   fc3472a4a49f5429a14c4e41c46450b6
#
_cell.length_a   1.000
_cell.length_b   1.000
_cell.length_c   1.000
_cell.angle_alpha   90.00
_cell.angle_beta   90.00
_cell.angle_gamma   90.00
#
_symmetry.space_group_name_H-M   'P 1'
#
loop_
_entity.id
_entity.type
_entity.pdbx_description
1 polymer ?
#
loop_
_entity_poly.entity_id
_entity_poly.type
_entity_poly.pdbx_seq_one_letter_code
_entity_poly.pdbx_strand_id
1 'polypeptide(L)'
;VTVADLRFPGTWRRYQELAFAAFEADRAAGRRRTHLVAPPGSGKTVIGLELVRRRGGPALVLVPNQAIQAQWVAQIGRCGGAGLVRTELDRDAPISVLTYQALCRLEDPGAALRELAQARWTAERAAATGESEQAVAAAAADWTGEAERRRSAQVSRIVAAIKREVARGEHPDLALADLLDRGARERVAALRAAGTATVVLDECHHLASLWGYVVRAVLAQLDAELVVGLTATPPAELTAAEGELYEALLGPVDFSVPTPAVVRDGFLAPYQELAWFCAPLASERAWLAEHDVRFAELVTALHDEVPAPDGIPAPLSFPAWVLRRMRERGAADGAAEVPWGTFQRRRPALARAGVRFLLSAGLAPPPGAPRGEAFREPPDLDDWLVLLEDYALGALAADPSPAAAARHEAIGAALRDLGFTLTRQGIRRGRSEVDRLLTSSAAKPLALVEVLACEDEARGETLRACVLCDAERAERRADGALTGVLDATAGTAARAVLALAEDLRTAPLRPLLVSGRALRCVPEDHEALAAALDIAPAVVPDPDADGLVELRPGAGPWTPRDWVPRATAALTAGHTRTLVGTRALLGEGWDAPCVNVLVDLTVATTGVSVRQMRGRSLRLDPQRPEKIASNWDVVCVAADLARGAADYRRFVRKHAHLLAPAEDGVIEAGPSHVHPLLGPFTPPVAAELAVVDRAMRARAADHAGARERWAIGTPYEAVERPTVTVRPVREDLAAGETARDAGVQAALPLSQRAPVLTAAGGALAVAAGTALAGPVGLAGLLAVPGAGLWAGLRLRRAAALAPPLPPLDGAAHAVVEAYAALGELPRDVADSLVVEPRSDGYLRCRLRRGTPEHAALLATALEQLLGVVESPRYLVSRPMRVPGRGPLGMLARVLRRRPPLDERWHAVPDDLARRADRAEAFHRAWSGVVGPSELRFVQRSDAGRALAVEAAGVAAGYEVTVRQVWS
;
A
#
# COMPACT_ATOMS: atom_id res chain seq x y z
N VAL A 1 26.65 36.79 -17.64
CA VAL A 1 26.38 35.43 -17.14
C VAL A 1 25.32 34.82 -18.04
N THR A 2 25.58 33.66 -18.58
CA THR A 2 24.69 32.89 -19.45
C THR A 2 24.13 31.65 -18.66
N VAL A 3 23.16 30.97 -19.22
CA VAL A 3 22.62 29.70 -18.62
C VAL A 3 23.73 28.64 -18.47
N ALA A 4 24.70 28.61 -19.39
CA ALA A 4 25.85 27.69 -19.35
C ALA A 4 26.83 27.98 -18.20
N ASP A 5 26.85 29.22 -17.70
CA ASP A 5 27.73 29.66 -16.62
C ASP A 5 27.21 29.30 -15.21
N LEU A 6 25.98 28.82 -15.10
CA LEU A 6 25.41 28.37 -13.81
C LEU A 6 26.32 27.31 -13.18
N ARG A 7 26.57 27.40 -11.88
CA ARG A 7 27.37 26.43 -11.14
C ARG A 7 26.69 26.05 -9.86
N PHE A 8 26.49 24.77 -9.68
CA PHE A 8 26.05 24.24 -8.38
C PHE A 8 27.22 24.36 -7.39
N PRO A 9 27.06 25.04 -6.25
CA PRO A 9 28.16 25.28 -5.31
C PRO A 9 28.52 24.04 -4.45
N GLY A 10 27.78 22.94 -4.57
CA GLY A 10 28.01 21.69 -3.83
C GLY A 10 28.70 20.61 -4.66
N THR A 11 28.88 19.44 -4.05
CA THR A 11 29.34 18.23 -4.73
C THR A 11 28.16 17.43 -5.25
N TRP A 12 28.31 16.83 -6.43
CA TRP A 12 27.29 15.94 -6.98
C TRP A 12 27.25 14.63 -6.19
N ARG A 13 26.03 14.15 -5.95
CA ARG A 13 25.79 12.89 -5.29
C ARG A 13 25.76 11.76 -6.32
N ARG A 14 26.14 10.55 -5.94
CA ARG A 14 26.20 9.38 -6.83
C ARG A 14 24.93 9.22 -7.68
N TYR A 15 23.76 9.25 -7.07
CA TYR A 15 22.50 9.10 -7.80
C TYR A 15 22.20 10.28 -8.74
N GLN A 16 22.69 11.49 -8.46
CA GLN A 16 22.57 12.65 -9.34
C GLN A 16 23.46 12.48 -10.58
N GLU A 17 24.67 11.96 -10.39
CA GLU A 17 25.57 11.62 -11.51
C GLU A 17 24.98 10.53 -12.40
N LEU A 18 24.32 9.51 -11.82
CA LEU A 18 23.61 8.48 -12.57
C LEU A 18 22.40 9.05 -13.34
N ALA A 19 21.67 10.01 -12.76
CA ALA A 19 20.60 10.71 -13.46
C ALA A 19 21.13 11.53 -14.65
N PHE A 20 22.32 12.16 -14.50
CA PHE A 20 22.96 12.86 -15.60
C PHE A 20 23.45 11.90 -16.69
N ALA A 21 23.98 10.74 -16.32
CA ALA A 21 24.39 9.72 -17.28
C ALA A 21 23.18 9.18 -18.08
N ALA A 22 22.05 8.94 -17.43
CA ALA A 22 20.80 8.56 -18.10
C ALA A 22 20.34 9.64 -19.10
N PHE A 23 20.36 10.91 -18.68
CA PHE A 23 20.06 12.04 -19.57
C PHE A 23 20.97 12.09 -20.80
N GLU A 24 22.29 11.94 -20.63
CA GLU A 24 23.25 11.97 -21.77
C GLU A 24 23.00 10.77 -22.71
N ALA A 25 22.66 9.60 -22.16
CA ALA A 25 22.31 8.43 -22.98
C ALA A 25 21.03 8.68 -23.81
N ASP A 26 20.02 9.33 -23.22
CA ASP A 26 18.79 9.70 -23.94
C ASP A 26 19.10 10.68 -25.08
N ARG A 27 19.94 11.67 -24.80
CA ARG A 27 20.36 12.66 -25.80
C ARG A 27 21.14 12.00 -26.94
N ALA A 28 22.07 11.10 -26.63
CA ALA A 28 22.82 10.35 -27.62
C ALA A 28 21.92 9.45 -28.50
N ALA A 29 20.83 8.94 -27.92
CA ALA A 29 19.81 8.18 -28.64
C ALA A 29 18.80 9.06 -29.43
N GLY A 30 18.97 10.39 -29.42
CA GLY A 30 18.08 11.34 -30.10
C GLY A 30 16.72 11.53 -29.43
N ARG A 31 16.54 11.05 -28.19
CA ARG A 31 15.30 11.23 -27.43
C ARG A 31 15.13 12.69 -27.00
N ARG A 32 13.92 13.21 -27.13
CA ARG A 32 13.56 14.59 -26.76
C ARG A 32 12.91 14.68 -25.39
N ARG A 33 12.79 13.58 -24.65
CA ARG A 33 12.14 13.51 -23.33
C ARG A 33 13.06 12.79 -22.37
N THR A 34 13.07 13.25 -21.13
CA THR A 34 13.77 12.58 -20.01
C THR A 34 12.91 12.66 -18.78
N HIS A 35 12.53 11.51 -18.23
CA HIS A 35 11.65 11.38 -17.07
C HIS A 35 12.42 10.86 -15.86
N LEU A 36 12.58 11.70 -14.83
CA LEU A 36 13.36 11.41 -13.64
C LEU A 36 12.48 11.31 -12.40
N VAL A 37 12.62 10.24 -11.65
CA VAL A 37 11.90 9.96 -10.40
C VAL A 37 12.88 9.97 -9.23
N ALA A 38 12.68 10.89 -8.28
CA ALA A 38 13.54 11.01 -7.10
C ALA A 38 12.76 11.53 -5.89
N PRO A 39 13.00 11.02 -4.65
CA PRO A 39 12.18 11.33 -3.48
C PRO A 39 12.21 12.82 -3.12
N PRO A 40 11.25 13.31 -2.31
CA PRO A 40 11.30 14.67 -1.79
C PRO A 40 12.59 14.91 -1.00
N GLY A 41 13.22 16.07 -1.15
CA GLY A 41 14.49 16.39 -0.48
C GLY A 41 15.74 15.83 -1.14
N SER A 42 15.64 15.02 -2.21
CA SER A 42 16.80 14.50 -2.97
C SER A 42 17.52 15.54 -3.84
N GLY A 43 16.95 16.75 -4.00
CA GLY A 43 17.52 17.79 -4.84
C GLY A 43 17.09 17.74 -6.31
N LYS A 44 15.84 17.31 -6.60
CA LYS A 44 15.25 17.35 -7.96
C LYS A 44 15.43 18.67 -8.68
N THR A 45 15.17 19.79 -7.96
CA THR A 45 15.35 21.15 -8.48
C THR A 45 16.76 21.40 -8.99
N VAL A 46 17.77 20.90 -8.25
CA VAL A 46 19.19 21.05 -8.64
C VAL A 46 19.50 20.19 -9.85
N ILE A 47 18.98 18.95 -9.90
CA ILE A 47 19.11 18.08 -11.07
C ILE A 47 18.51 18.76 -12.30
N GLY A 48 17.25 19.22 -12.21
CA GLY A 48 16.58 19.91 -13.32
C GLY A 48 17.33 21.15 -13.81
N LEU A 49 17.87 21.94 -12.88
CA LEU A 49 18.70 23.12 -13.24
C LEU A 49 20.00 22.73 -13.95
N GLU A 50 20.64 21.66 -13.53
CA GLU A 50 21.85 21.13 -14.19
C GLU A 50 21.53 20.64 -15.62
N LEU A 51 20.37 20.01 -15.85
CA LEU A 51 19.96 19.60 -17.19
C LEU A 51 19.70 20.80 -18.11
N VAL A 52 19.04 21.86 -17.57
CA VAL A 52 18.89 23.15 -18.28
C VAL A 52 20.24 23.74 -18.63
N ARG A 53 21.21 23.75 -17.70
CA ARG A 53 22.57 24.24 -17.94
C ARG A 53 23.30 23.43 -19.04
N ARG A 54 23.23 22.10 -19.00
CA ARG A 54 23.87 21.21 -19.99
C ARG A 54 23.32 21.40 -21.40
N ARG A 55 21.99 21.65 -21.48
CA ARG A 55 21.37 21.93 -22.78
C ARG A 55 21.73 23.32 -23.29
N GLY A 56 21.80 24.30 -22.38
CA GLY A 56 21.97 25.70 -22.72
C GLY A 56 20.75 26.32 -23.39
N GLY A 57 20.75 27.64 -23.59
CA GLY A 57 19.67 28.37 -24.22
C GLY A 57 18.46 28.65 -23.29
N PRO A 58 17.43 29.29 -23.87
CA PRO A 58 16.24 29.65 -23.11
C PRO A 58 15.45 28.43 -22.60
N ALA A 59 14.97 28.52 -21.35
CA ALA A 59 14.24 27.44 -20.70
C ALA A 59 12.98 27.91 -19.98
N LEU A 60 11.95 27.07 -19.98
CA LEU A 60 10.74 27.21 -19.20
C LEU A 60 10.72 26.13 -18.10
N VAL A 61 10.47 26.55 -16.87
CA VAL A 61 10.21 25.65 -15.75
C VAL A 61 8.76 25.83 -15.33
N LEU A 62 7.96 24.77 -15.40
CA LEU A 62 6.59 24.75 -14.94
C LEU A 62 6.50 24.06 -13.58
N VAL A 63 5.85 24.73 -12.63
CA VAL A 63 5.73 24.28 -11.24
C VAL A 63 4.27 24.32 -10.77
N PRO A 64 3.86 23.49 -9.79
CA PRO A 64 2.46 23.40 -9.38
C PRO A 64 1.97 24.62 -8.60
N ASN A 65 2.85 25.31 -7.85
CA ASN A 65 2.46 26.43 -7.00
C ASN A 65 3.57 27.46 -6.82
N GLN A 66 3.22 28.60 -6.22
CA GLN A 66 4.14 29.71 -6.01
C GLN A 66 5.25 29.44 -5.00
N ALA A 67 5.02 28.52 -4.02
CA ALA A 67 6.06 28.17 -3.05
C ALA A 67 7.21 27.42 -3.74
N ILE A 68 6.91 26.49 -4.63
CA ILE A 68 7.91 25.77 -5.44
C ILE A 68 8.56 26.71 -6.46
N GLN A 69 7.79 27.66 -7.02
CA GLN A 69 8.34 28.72 -7.88
C GLN A 69 9.43 29.51 -7.15
N ALA A 70 9.17 29.96 -5.93
CA ALA A 70 10.14 30.68 -5.11
C ALA A 70 11.38 29.83 -4.78
N GLN A 71 11.22 28.51 -4.55
CA GLN A 71 12.33 27.58 -4.34
C GLN A 71 13.24 27.47 -5.59
N TRP A 72 12.67 27.36 -6.78
CA TRP A 72 13.43 27.38 -8.03
C TRP A 72 14.20 28.67 -8.21
N VAL A 73 13.56 29.84 -8.01
CA VAL A 73 14.21 31.15 -8.11
C VAL A 73 15.37 31.28 -7.14
N ALA A 74 15.16 30.89 -5.88
CA ALA A 74 16.22 30.89 -4.86
C ALA A 74 17.37 29.94 -5.23
N GLN A 75 17.07 28.77 -5.79
CA GLN A 75 18.10 27.80 -6.20
C GLN A 75 18.91 28.32 -7.41
N ILE A 76 18.25 28.91 -8.41
CA ILE A 76 18.91 29.54 -9.55
C ILE A 76 19.84 30.66 -9.06
N GLY A 77 19.38 31.48 -8.10
CA GLY A 77 20.19 32.53 -7.46
C GLY A 77 21.44 31.99 -6.79
N ARG A 78 21.30 30.88 -6.00
CA ARG A 78 22.46 30.19 -5.35
C ARG A 78 23.47 29.64 -6.35
N CYS A 79 23.04 29.30 -7.55
CA CYS A 79 23.93 28.86 -8.64
C CYS A 79 24.53 30.01 -9.46
N GLY A 80 24.40 31.27 -9.00
CA GLY A 80 24.92 32.48 -9.69
C GLY A 80 24.01 33.06 -10.76
N GLY A 81 22.76 32.58 -10.86
CA GLY A 81 21.82 32.93 -11.92
C GLY A 81 20.71 33.93 -11.52
N ALA A 82 20.86 34.75 -10.46
CA ALA A 82 19.80 35.65 -9.99
C ALA A 82 19.28 36.62 -11.10
N GLY A 83 20.14 37.06 -12.02
CA GLY A 83 19.76 37.89 -13.16
C GLY A 83 19.20 37.14 -14.36
N LEU A 84 19.26 35.79 -14.36
CA LEU A 84 18.85 34.94 -15.48
C LEU A 84 17.42 34.44 -15.36
N VAL A 85 16.74 34.70 -14.24
CA VAL A 85 15.42 34.11 -13.94
C VAL A 85 14.33 35.20 -13.89
N ARG A 86 13.14 34.84 -14.42
CA ARG A 86 11.92 35.67 -14.31
C ARG A 86 10.74 34.76 -13.88
N THR A 87 9.81 35.37 -13.16
CA THR A 87 8.55 34.73 -12.74
C THR A 87 7.32 35.27 -13.46
N GLU A 88 7.52 36.42 -14.18
CA GLU A 88 6.56 37.05 -15.07
C GLU A 88 7.29 37.37 -16.37
N LEU A 89 6.58 37.61 -17.47
CA LEU A 89 7.18 37.87 -18.78
C LEU A 89 7.32 39.38 -19.03
N ASP A 90 7.62 40.13 -17.99
CA ASP A 90 7.76 41.59 -17.94
C ASP A 90 9.19 42.06 -18.30
N ARG A 91 10.17 41.15 -18.26
CA ARG A 91 11.58 41.43 -18.57
C ARG A 91 12.20 40.34 -19.40
N ASP A 92 13.27 40.64 -20.10
CA ASP A 92 14.05 39.64 -20.85
C ASP A 92 14.97 38.89 -19.91
N ALA A 93 14.72 37.57 -19.79
CA ALA A 93 15.57 36.63 -19.03
C ALA A 93 15.43 35.23 -19.63
N PRO A 94 16.56 34.47 -19.72
CA PRO A 94 16.57 33.21 -20.43
C PRO A 94 15.85 32.07 -19.70
N ILE A 95 15.63 32.18 -18.38
CA ILE A 95 14.91 31.16 -17.61
C ILE A 95 13.59 31.75 -17.09
N SER A 96 12.49 31.19 -17.56
CA SER A 96 11.15 31.55 -17.09
C SER A 96 10.65 30.45 -16.12
N VAL A 97 10.33 30.82 -14.87
CA VAL A 97 9.74 29.92 -13.88
C VAL A 97 8.31 30.33 -13.67
N LEU A 98 7.37 29.55 -14.20
CA LEU A 98 5.93 29.86 -14.17
C LEU A 98 5.15 28.71 -13.50
N THR A 99 3.97 29.04 -12.93
CA THR A 99 3.07 27.99 -12.45
C THR A 99 2.28 27.38 -13.62
N TYR A 100 1.87 26.10 -13.49
CA TYR A 100 0.98 25.48 -14.46
C TYR A 100 -0.27 26.32 -14.72
N GLN A 101 -0.84 26.92 -13.66
CA GLN A 101 -2.01 27.78 -13.75
C GLN A 101 -1.77 29.01 -14.62
N ALA A 102 -0.56 29.55 -14.64
CA ALA A 102 -0.24 30.73 -15.44
C ALA A 102 -0.34 30.47 -16.95
N LEU A 103 0.02 29.24 -17.40
CA LEU A 103 -0.02 28.87 -18.82
C LEU A 103 -1.22 28.00 -19.21
N CYS A 104 -1.82 27.31 -18.25
CA CYS A 104 -2.89 26.34 -18.51
C CYS A 104 -4.27 26.86 -18.11
N ARG A 105 -4.42 28.17 -17.90
CA ARG A 105 -5.71 28.76 -17.58
C ARG A 105 -6.58 28.79 -18.84
N LEU A 106 -7.69 28.06 -18.77
CA LEU A 106 -8.72 28.11 -19.79
C LEU A 106 -9.64 29.30 -19.52
N GLU A 107 -10.08 29.95 -20.57
CA GLU A 107 -11.15 30.94 -20.44
C GLU A 107 -12.36 30.29 -19.75
N ASP A 108 -13.01 31.03 -18.87
CA ASP A 108 -14.32 30.63 -18.38
C ASP A 108 -15.17 30.33 -19.62
N PRO A 109 -15.89 29.22 -19.72
CA PRO A 109 -16.47 28.79 -20.98
C PRO A 109 -17.27 29.95 -21.56
N GLY A 110 -16.73 30.57 -22.61
CA GLY A 110 -17.39 31.64 -23.34
C GLY A 110 -18.79 31.17 -23.73
N ALA A 111 -19.66 32.08 -24.07
CA ALA A 111 -21.03 31.77 -24.46
C ALA A 111 -21.13 30.53 -25.37
N ALA A 112 -20.17 30.36 -26.28
CA ALA A 112 -20.12 29.24 -27.24
C ALA A 112 -20.01 27.85 -26.60
N LEU A 113 -19.16 27.64 -25.57
CA LEU A 113 -19.06 26.32 -24.89
C LEU A 113 -20.28 26.01 -24.03
N ARG A 114 -20.85 27.03 -23.41
CA ARG A 114 -22.11 26.86 -22.66
C ARG A 114 -23.27 26.58 -23.61
N GLU A 115 -23.29 27.22 -24.76
CA GLU A 115 -24.31 27.05 -25.80
C GLU A 115 -24.24 25.60 -26.35
N LEU A 116 -23.04 25.11 -26.70
CA LEU A 116 -22.81 23.71 -27.09
C LEU A 116 -23.23 22.72 -25.99
N ALA A 117 -22.90 23.01 -24.75
CA ALA A 117 -23.25 22.15 -23.62
C ALA A 117 -24.76 22.17 -23.35
N GLN A 118 -25.43 23.31 -23.51
CA GLN A 118 -26.88 23.43 -23.41
C GLN A 118 -27.58 22.67 -24.54
N ALA A 119 -27.12 22.83 -25.77
CA ALA A 119 -27.65 22.08 -26.91
C ALA A 119 -27.52 20.56 -26.69
N ARG A 120 -26.35 20.09 -26.28
CA ARG A 120 -26.12 18.68 -25.95
C ARG A 120 -27.00 18.20 -24.80
N TRP A 121 -27.14 18.96 -23.73
CA TRP A 121 -28.03 18.66 -22.62
C TRP A 121 -29.49 18.53 -23.07
N THR A 122 -29.94 19.45 -23.93
CA THR A 122 -31.30 19.45 -24.48
C THR A 122 -31.55 18.20 -25.33
N ALA A 123 -30.62 17.85 -26.21
CA ALA A 123 -30.69 16.64 -27.02
C ALA A 123 -30.70 15.35 -26.20
N GLU A 124 -29.79 15.23 -25.20
CA GLU A 124 -29.73 14.06 -24.31
C GLU A 124 -31.06 13.91 -23.51
N ARG A 125 -31.64 15.02 -23.07
CA ARG A 125 -32.90 15.01 -22.33
C ARG A 125 -34.09 14.70 -23.21
N ALA A 126 -34.14 15.26 -24.40
CA ALA A 126 -35.18 14.96 -25.44
C ALA A 126 -35.21 13.46 -25.76
N ALA A 127 -34.02 12.87 -25.96
CA ALA A 127 -33.87 11.45 -26.18
C ALA A 127 -34.33 10.59 -24.99
N ALA A 128 -34.11 11.06 -23.76
CA ALA A 128 -34.52 10.36 -22.54
C ALA A 128 -36.01 10.47 -22.21
N THR A 129 -36.68 11.60 -22.61
CA THR A 129 -38.10 11.86 -22.31
C THR A 129 -39.03 11.54 -23.46
N GLY A 130 -38.50 11.39 -24.68
CA GLY A 130 -39.30 11.23 -25.92
C GLY A 130 -39.95 12.53 -26.41
N GLU A 131 -39.59 13.67 -25.84
CA GLU A 131 -40.04 15.01 -26.20
C GLU A 131 -39.17 15.61 -27.31
N SER A 132 -39.67 16.69 -27.97
CA SER A 132 -38.84 17.41 -28.93
C SER A 132 -37.82 18.32 -28.16
N GLU A 133 -36.65 18.56 -28.75
CA GLU A 133 -35.63 19.46 -28.20
C GLU A 133 -36.21 20.86 -27.91
N GLN A 134 -37.09 21.34 -28.76
CA GLN A 134 -37.77 22.64 -28.58
C GLN A 134 -38.68 22.65 -27.34
N ALA A 135 -39.43 21.55 -27.10
CA ALA A 135 -40.27 21.42 -25.91
C ALA A 135 -39.43 21.36 -24.60
N VAL A 136 -38.33 20.59 -24.63
CA VAL A 136 -37.39 20.50 -23.50
C VAL A 136 -36.73 21.86 -23.20
N ALA A 137 -36.31 22.60 -24.22
CA ALA A 137 -35.69 23.91 -24.08
C ALA A 137 -36.69 24.94 -23.54
N ALA A 138 -37.94 24.96 -24.02
CA ALA A 138 -39.01 25.85 -23.54
C ALA A 138 -39.35 25.53 -22.08
N ALA A 139 -39.57 24.29 -21.73
CA ALA A 139 -39.84 23.90 -20.35
C ALA A 139 -38.68 24.24 -19.39
N ALA A 140 -37.44 24.10 -19.84
CA ALA A 140 -36.27 24.41 -19.03
C ALA A 140 -36.04 25.92 -18.78
N ALA A 141 -36.59 26.79 -19.64
CA ALA A 141 -36.50 28.22 -19.50
C ALA A 141 -37.27 28.74 -18.26
N ASP A 142 -38.34 28.05 -17.87
CA ASP A 142 -39.16 28.38 -16.71
C ASP A 142 -38.71 27.72 -15.38
N TRP A 143 -37.62 26.96 -15.42
CA TRP A 143 -37.14 26.27 -14.22
C TRP A 143 -36.48 27.23 -13.25
N THR A 144 -36.85 27.10 -11.98
CA THR A 144 -36.29 27.88 -10.86
C THR A 144 -35.93 26.96 -9.68
N GLY A 145 -35.25 27.48 -8.71
CA GLY A 145 -34.91 26.75 -7.46
C GLY A 145 -34.07 25.51 -7.69
N GLU A 146 -34.54 24.36 -7.23
CA GLU A 146 -33.76 23.09 -7.27
C GLU A 146 -33.64 22.52 -8.68
N ALA A 147 -34.67 22.64 -9.52
CA ALA A 147 -34.65 22.14 -10.89
C ALA A 147 -33.58 22.86 -11.72
N GLU A 148 -33.47 24.17 -11.61
CA GLU A 148 -32.46 24.97 -12.30
C GLU A 148 -31.05 24.67 -11.80
N ARG A 149 -30.88 24.50 -10.45
CA ARG A 149 -29.56 24.06 -9.89
C ARG A 149 -29.12 22.73 -10.44
N ARG A 150 -30.05 21.76 -10.58
CA ARG A 150 -29.75 20.43 -11.17
C ARG A 150 -29.38 20.55 -12.65
N ARG A 151 -30.11 21.36 -13.44
CA ARG A 151 -29.80 21.66 -14.85
C ARG A 151 -28.41 22.28 -14.97
N SER A 152 -28.15 23.36 -14.23
CA SER A 152 -26.86 24.05 -14.23
C SER A 152 -25.69 23.14 -13.87
N ALA A 153 -25.88 22.22 -12.91
CA ALA A 153 -24.87 21.22 -12.54
C ALA A 153 -24.64 20.18 -13.67
N GLN A 154 -25.70 19.78 -14.39
CA GLN A 154 -25.58 18.86 -15.52
C GLN A 154 -24.88 19.54 -16.71
N VAL A 155 -25.28 20.76 -17.05
CA VAL A 155 -24.62 21.56 -18.11
C VAL A 155 -23.14 21.76 -17.78
N SER A 156 -22.78 22.06 -16.52
CA SER A 156 -21.39 22.18 -16.09
C SER A 156 -20.59 20.88 -16.28
N ARG A 157 -21.23 19.72 -16.07
CA ARG A 157 -20.59 18.40 -16.33
C ARG A 157 -20.35 18.17 -17.83
N ILE A 158 -21.31 18.58 -18.67
CA ILE A 158 -21.18 18.49 -20.13
C ILE A 158 -20.08 19.43 -20.63
N VAL A 159 -20.00 20.66 -20.11
CA VAL A 159 -18.86 21.57 -20.40
C VAL A 159 -17.53 20.89 -20.09
N ALA A 160 -17.42 20.25 -18.92
CA ALA A 160 -16.22 19.52 -18.55
C ALA A 160 -15.93 18.30 -19.45
N ALA A 161 -16.97 17.65 -19.97
CA ALA A 161 -16.85 16.57 -20.96
C ALA A 161 -16.36 17.10 -22.31
N ILE A 162 -16.98 18.17 -22.83
CA ILE A 162 -16.57 18.80 -24.10
C ILE A 162 -15.11 19.30 -24.00
N LYS A 163 -14.72 19.93 -22.89
CA LYS A 163 -13.31 20.34 -22.68
C LYS A 163 -12.34 19.15 -22.77
N ARG A 164 -12.72 17.99 -22.27
CA ARG A 164 -11.91 16.74 -22.38
C ARG A 164 -11.87 16.20 -23.81
N GLU A 165 -13.01 16.22 -24.53
CA GLU A 165 -13.10 15.83 -25.94
C GLU A 165 -12.21 16.71 -26.83
N VAL A 166 -12.28 18.04 -26.64
CA VAL A 166 -11.39 19.00 -27.30
C VAL A 166 -9.92 18.76 -26.95
N ALA A 167 -9.63 18.50 -25.68
CA ALA A 167 -8.28 18.22 -25.22
C ALA A 167 -7.68 16.97 -25.88
N ARG A 168 -8.51 15.96 -26.17
CA ARG A 168 -8.11 14.72 -26.87
C ARG A 168 -8.04 14.89 -28.39
N GLY A 169 -8.54 16.02 -28.93
CA GLY A 169 -8.67 16.22 -30.37
C GLY A 169 -9.85 15.46 -30.98
N GLU A 170 -10.80 15.04 -30.17
CA GLU A 170 -12.02 14.33 -30.58
C GLU A 170 -13.14 15.27 -31.03
N HIS A 171 -12.98 16.60 -30.81
CA HIS A 171 -13.98 17.60 -31.22
C HIS A 171 -13.57 18.22 -32.58
N PRO A 172 -14.40 18.12 -33.62
CA PRO A 172 -14.02 18.54 -34.96
C PRO A 172 -13.83 20.07 -35.11
N ASP A 173 -14.56 20.85 -34.33
CA ASP A 173 -14.68 22.30 -34.55
C ASP A 173 -13.93 23.18 -33.54
N LEU A 174 -13.25 22.57 -32.55
CA LEU A 174 -12.56 23.31 -31.48
C LEU A 174 -11.14 22.75 -31.25
N ALA A 175 -10.14 23.63 -31.29
CA ALA A 175 -8.79 23.30 -30.85
C ALA A 175 -8.57 23.74 -29.39
N LEU A 176 -7.80 22.94 -28.62
CA LEU A 176 -7.53 23.25 -27.22
C LEU A 176 -6.79 24.60 -27.05
N ALA A 177 -5.99 24.97 -28.04
CA ALA A 177 -5.32 26.27 -28.08
C ALA A 177 -6.27 27.47 -28.04
N ASP A 178 -7.46 27.30 -28.65
CA ASP A 178 -8.48 28.34 -28.71
C ASP A 178 -9.21 28.52 -27.36
N LEU A 179 -9.14 27.53 -26.48
CA LEU A 179 -9.71 27.56 -25.13
C LEU A 179 -8.79 28.21 -24.09
N LEU A 180 -7.52 28.46 -24.40
CA LEU A 180 -6.62 29.18 -23.49
C LEU A 180 -7.09 30.60 -23.30
N ASP A 181 -7.01 31.13 -22.06
CA ASP A 181 -7.32 32.54 -21.82
C ASP A 181 -6.33 33.42 -22.58
N ARG A 182 -6.74 34.71 -22.79
CA ARG A 182 -5.93 35.66 -23.53
C ARG A 182 -4.51 35.78 -22.94
N GLY A 183 -4.39 35.86 -21.61
CA GLY A 183 -3.11 35.95 -20.93
C GLY A 183 -2.22 34.73 -21.11
N ALA A 184 -2.79 33.52 -21.11
CA ALA A 184 -2.06 32.29 -21.42
C ALA A 184 -1.55 32.26 -22.87
N ARG A 185 -2.40 32.64 -23.84
CA ARG A 185 -2.01 32.77 -25.25
C ARG A 185 -0.86 33.76 -25.47
N GLU A 186 -0.95 34.96 -24.86
CA GLU A 186 0.10 35.99 -24.94
C GLU A 186 1.43 35.45 -24.33
N ARG A 187 1.36 34.75 -23.20
CA ARG A 187 2.56 34.14 -22.57
C ARG A 187 3.19 33.05 -23.45
N VAL A 188 2.39 32.14 -24.02
CA VAL A 188 2.90 31.10 -24.95
C VAL A 188 3.56 31.72 -26.17
N ALA A 189 2.96 32.76 -26.76
CA ALA A 189 3.53 33.50 -27.88
C ALA A 189 4.87 34.18 -27.50
N ALA A 190 4.96 34.79 -26.32
CA ALA A 190 6.19 35.40 -25.83
C ALA A 190 7.30 34.39 -25.56
N LEU A 191 6.98 33.23 -25.00
CA LEU A 191 7.94 32.14 -24.78
C LEU A 191 8.44 31.55 -26.08
N ARG A 192 7.58 31.41 -27.08
CA ARG A 192 7.94 30.98 -28.43
C ARG A 192 8.88 31.98 -29.10
N ALA A 193 8.54 33.26 -29.02
CA ALA A 193 9.38 34.35 -29.58
C ALA A 193 10.77 34.43 -28.89
N ALA A 194 10.85 34.07 -27.60
CA ALA A 194 12.10 33.97 -26.85
C ALA A 194 12.94 32.72 -27.21
N GLY A 195 12.47 31.87 -28.11
CA GLY A 195 13.18 30.64 -28.53
C GLY A 195 13.26 29.56 -27.44
N THR A 196 12.21 29.45 -26.60
CA THR A 196 12.16 28.44 -25.51
C THR A 196 12.19 27.04 -26.07
N ALA A 197 13.34 26.36 -25.99
CA ALA A 197 13.56 25.01 -26.52
C ALA A 197 13.59 23.92 -25.43
N THR A 198 13.81 24.31 -24.16
CA THR A 198 13.84 23.37 -23.02
C THR A 198 12.67 23.66 -22.08
N VAL A 199 11.91 22.63 -21.75
CA VAL A 199 10.81 22.73 -20.79
C VAL A 199 11.01 21.71 -19.67
N VAL A 200 11.04 22.18 -18.42
CA VAL A 200 11.08 21.35 -17.21
C VAL A 200 9.69 21.35 -16.58
N LEU A 201 9.16 20.16 -16.37
CA LEU A 201 7.85 19.91 -15.74
C LEU A 201 8.09 19.37 -14.33
N ASP A 202 8.06 20.24 -13.33
CA ASP A 202 8.27 19.83 -11.93
C ASP A 202 6.97 19.34 -11.29
N GLU A 203 7.08 18.32 -10.46
CA GLU A 203 5.96 17.53 -9.90
C GLU A 203 4.95 17.12 -10.99
N CYS A 204 5.48 16.53 -12.07
CA CYS A 204 4.73 16.21 -13.30
C CYS A 204 3.64 15.13 -13.11
N HIS A 205 3.54 14.48 -11.94
CA HIS A 205 2.44 13.58 -11.62
C HIS A 205 1.06 14.26 -11.63
N HIS A 206 0.99 15.60 -11.53
CA HIS A 206 -0.25 16.35 -11.68
C HIS A 206 -0.78 16.39 -13.12
N LEU A 207 0.00 15.94 -14.11
CA LEU A 207 -0.33 16.03 -15.53
C LEU A 207 -1.13 14.84 -16.07
N ALA A 208 -1.60 13.95 -15.22
CA ALA A 208 -2.45 12.82 -15.62
C ALA A 208 -3.91 13.20 -15.97
N SER A 209 -4.29 14.48 -15.81
CA SER A 209 -5.65 14.99 -16.03
C SER A 209 -5.72 16.01 -17.17
N LEU A 210 -6.80 16.82 -17.21
CA LEU A 210 -6.98 17.89 -18.20
C LEU A 210 -5.75 18.78 -18.39
N TRP A 211 -5.00 19.04 -17.33
CA TRP A 211 -3.77 19.83 -17.38
C TRP A 211 -2.70 19.21 -18.28
N GLY A 212 -2.61 17.89 -18.33
CA GLY A 212 -1.68 17.21 -19.22
C GLY A 212 -1.99 17.46 -20.71
N TYR A 213 -3.26 17.46 -21.09
CA TYR A 213 -3.66 17.79 -22.45
C TYR A 213 -3.31 19.23 -22.82
N VAL A 214 -3.57 20.19 -21.90
CA VAL A 214 -3.23 21.61 -22.10
C VAL A 214 -1.72 21.79 -22.24
N VAL A 215 -0.93 21.18 -21.34
CA VAL A 215 0.55 21.21 -21.41
C VAL A 215 1.03 20.62 -22.73
N ARG A 216 0.45 19.51 -23.20
CA ARG A 216 0.79 18.93 -24.51
C ARG A 216 0.57 19.91 -25.65
N ALA A 217 -0.56 20.61 -25.66
CA ALA A 217 -0.86 21.62 -26.66
C ALA A 217 0.12 22.81 -26.59
N VAL A 218 0.48 23.26 -25.39
CA VAL A 218 1.48 24.33 -25.16
C VAL A 218 2.87 23.88 -25.66
N LEU A 219 3.29 22.65 -25.33
CA LEU A 219 4.58 22.10 -25.80
C LEU A 219 4.66 22.02 -27.33
N ALA A 220 3.57 21.64 -27.97
CA ALA A 220 3.51 21.61 -29.45
C ALA A 220 3.63 23.01 -30.06
N GLN A 221 3.07 24.04 -29.44
CA GLN A 221 3.20 25.45 -29.90
C GLN A 221 4.59 26.04 -29.67
N LEU A 222 5.27 25.60 -28.58
CA LEU A 222 6.64 26.05 -28.28
C LEU A 222 7.69 25.35 -29.14
N ASP A 223 7.33 24.26 -29.85
CA ASP A 223 8.26 23.38 -30.56
C ASP A 223 9.44 22.93 -29.64
N ALA A 224 9.08 22.51 -28.43
CA ALA A 224 10.05 22.14 -27.41
C ALA A 224 10.97 20.98 -27.88
N GLU A 225 12.27 21.24 -27.95
CA GLU A 225 13.27 20.25 -28.35
C GLU A 225 13.60 19.27 -27.22
N LEU A 226 13.43 19.70 -25.97
CA LEU A 226 13.68 18.90 -24.77
C LEU A 226 12.58 19.12 -23.73
N VAL A 227 11.98 18.02 -23.25
CA VAL A 227 11.06 18.02 -22.12
C VAL A 227 11.67 17.17 -21.01
N VAL A 228 11.79 17.73 -19.82
CA VAL A 228 12.30 17.07 -18.61
C VAL A 228 11.17 16.94 -17.60
N GLY A 229 10.74 15.73 -17.30
CA GLY A 229 9.79 15.44 -16.23
C GLY A 229 10.50 15.16 -14.92
N LEU A 230 10.13 15.86 -13.86
CA LEU A 230 10.62 15.65 -12.50
C LEU A 230 9.46 15.31 -11.57
N THR A 231 9.54 14.19 -10.86
CA THR A 231 8.54 13.81 -9.86
C THR A 231 9.15 13.02 -8.72
N ALA A 232 8.48 13.06 -7.57
CA ALA A 232 8.82 12.16 -6.47
C ALA A 232 8.22 10.75 -6.65
N THR A 233 7.12 10.66 -7.38
CA THR A 233 6.38 9.41 -7.56
C THR A 233 5.58 9.52 -8.85
N PRO A 234 5.79 8.61 -9.82
CA PRO A 234 4.87 8.51 -10.95
C PRO A 234 3.49 8.07 -10.44
N PRO A 235 2.39 8.52 -11.05
CA PRO A 235 1.05 8.11 -10.66
C PRO A 235 0.87 6.61 -10.93
N ALA A 236 0.39 5.85 -9.92
CA ALA A 236 0.27 4.40 -10.00
C ALA A 236 -1.11 3.94 -10.51
N GLU A 237 -2.15 4.76 -10.32
CA GLU A 237 -3.54 4.42 -10.66
C GLU A 237 -4.02 5.33 -11.79
N LEU A 238 -3.56 5.06 -13.00
CA LEU A 238 -4.01 5.76 -14.22
C LEU A 238 -4.99 4.89 -14.99
N THR A 239 -6.03 5.52 -15.54
CA THR A 239 -6.81 4.91 -16.62
C THR A 239 -5.91 4.74 -17.84
N ALA A 240 -6.30 3.86 -18.78
CA ALA A 240 -5.55 3.65 -20.02
C ALA A 240 -5.27 4.98 -20.77
N ALA A 241 -6.27 5.85 -20.89
CA ALA A 241 -6.14 7.14 -21.56
C ALA A 241 -5.21 8.13 -20.80
N GLU A 242 -5.25 8.12 -19.47
CA GLU A 242 -4.34 8.94 -18.65
C GLU A 242 -2.90 8.42 -18.74
N GLY A 243 -2.72 7.09 -18.77
CA GLY A 243 -1.42 6.46 -18.97
C GLY A 243 -0.80 6.82 -20.32
N GLU A 244 -1.57 6.70 -21.40
CA GLU A 244 -1.15 7.10 -22.75
C GLU A 244 -0.80 8.60 -22.83
N LEU A 245 -1.58 9.47 -22.20
CA LEU A 245 -1.28 10.91 -22.15
C LEU A 245 0.03 11.17 -21.40
N TYR A 246 0.20 10.55 -20.23
CA TYR A 246 1.36 10.73 -19.37
C TYR A 246 2.64 10.25 -20.07
N GLU A 247 2.59 9.09 -20.71
CA GLU A 247 3.69 8.55 -21.52
C GLU A 247 3.96 9.40 -22.76
N ALA A 248 2.93 9.89 -23.41
CA ALA A 248 3.07 10.80 -24.56
C ALA A 248 3.73 12.12 -24.20
N LEU A 249 3.56 12.62 -22.97
CA LEU A 249 4.19 13.84 -22.47
C LEU A 249 5.64 13.64 -22.04
N LEU A 250 5.93 12.59 -21.30
CA LEU A 250 7.18 12.42 -20.55
C LEU A 250 8.07 11.28 -21.06
N GLY A 251 7.51 10.32 -21.81
CA GLY A 251 8.16 9.06 -22.12
C GLY A 251 8.17 8.09 -20.93
N PRO A 252 8.85 6.95 -21.06
CA PRO A 252 9.07 6.03 -19.96
C PRO A 252 9.93 6.69 -18.86
N VAL A 253 9.97 6.08 -17.68
CA VAL A 253 10.90 6.52 -16.61
C VAL A 253 12.32 6.13 -17.02
N ASP A 254 13.19 7.11 -17.26
CA ASP A 254 14.57 6.90 -17.69
C ASP A 254 15.53 6.71 -16.51
N PHE A 255 15.18 7.30 -15.35
CA PHE A 255 15.94 7.13 -14.12
C PHE A 255 15.04 7.21 -12.89
N SER A 256 15.23 6.30 -11.96
CA SER A 256 14.52 6.28 -10.67
C SER A 256 15.50 5.98 -9.54
N VAL A 257 15.41 6.77 -8.46
CA VAL A 257 16.12 6.48 -7.22
C VAL A 257 15.10 6.35 -6.07
N PRO A 258 15.06 5.20 -5.39
CA PRO A 258 14.14 5.00 -4.26
C PRO A 258 14.64 5.72 -3.00
N THR A 259 13.72 6.07 -2.09
CA THR A 259 14.05 6.75 -0.82
C THR A 259 15.14 6.03 -0.02
N PRO A 260 15.13 4.69 0.14
CA PRO A 260 16.17 3.99 0.89
C PRO A 260 17.59 4.19 0.34
N ALA A 261 17.76 4.29 -0.96
CA ALA A 261 19.06 4.57 -1.55
C ALA A 261 19.63 5.92 -1.09
N VAL A 262 18.78 6.96 -1.11
CA VAL A 262 19.18 8.32 -0.72
C VAL A 262 19.46 8.42 0.79
N VAL A 263 18.73 7.64 1.62
CA VAL A 263 18.99 7.53 3.07
C VAL A 263 20.32 6.81 3.32
N ARG A 264 20.58 5.68 2.67
CA ARG A 264 21.85 4.94 2.82
C ARG A 264 23.06 5.73 2.35
N ASP A 265 22.91 6.55 1.32
CA ASP A 265 23.95 7.49 0.88
C ASP A 265 24.13 8.67 1.85
N GLY A 266 23.31 8.78 2.92
CA GLY A 266 23.42 9.83 3.93
C GLY A 266 22.87 11.20 3.50
N PHE A 267 22.02 11.26 2.48
CA PHE A 267 21.47 12.52 1.95
C PHE A 267 20.00 12.78 2.33
N LEU A 268 19.38 11.83 3.01
CA LEU A 268 18.13 12.00 3.75
C LEU A 268 18.32 11.46 5.16
N ALA A 269 17.57 11.98 6.12
CA ALA A 269 17.60 11.50 7.48
C ALA A 269 17.08 10.05 7.57
N PRO A 270 17.72 9.18 8.33
CA PRO A 270 17.18 7.89 8.68
C PRO A 270 15.82 8.09 9.35
N TYR A 271 14.90 7.15 9.12
CA TYR A 271 13.56 7.28 9.66
C TYR A 271 13.00 5.94 10.13
N GLN A 272 11.95 6.02 10.90
CA GLN A 272 11.12 4.87 11.27
C GLN A 272 9.66 5.20 11.00
N GLU A 273 8.94 4.23 10.47
CA GLU A 273 7.50 4.26 10.34
C GLU A 273 6.89 3.61 11.59
N LEU A 274 6.00 4.33 12.25
CA LEU A 274 5.39 3.96 13.51
C LEU A 274 3.87 4.11 13.40
N ALA A 275 3.13 3.38 14.22
CA ALA A 275 1.69 3.50 14.29
C ALA A 275 1.21 3.47 15.74
N TRP A 276 0.13 4.20 16.02
CA TRP A 276 -0.59 4.13 17.27
C TRP A 276 -2.04 3.74 16.99
N PHE A 277 -2.51 2.70 17.68
CA PHE A 277 -3.85 2.19 17.51
C PHE A 277 -4.74 2.61 18.67
N CYS A 278 -5.90 3.20 18.35
CA CYS A 278 -6.90 3.58 19.34
C CYS A 278 -8.24 2.92 19.03
N ALA A 279 -9.02 2.67 20.06
CA ALA A 279 -10.41 2.22 19.92
C ALA A 279 -11.35 3.44 19.85
N PRO A 280 -12.46 3.36 19.10
CA PRO A 280 -13.51 4.39 19.16
C PRO A 280 -14.04 4.59 20.58
N LEU A 281 -14.47 5.80 20.91
CA LEU A 281 -15.10 6.08 22.20
C LEU A 281 -16.39 5.26 22.38
N ALA A 282 -16.87 5.12 23.62
CA ALA A 282 -18.02 4.26 23.95
C ALA A 282 -19.28 4.63 23.13
N SER A 283 -19.59 5.91 22.94
CA SER A 283 -20.72 6.38 22.11
C SER A 283 -20.53 6.06 20.62
N GLU A 284 -19.33 6.28 20.12
CA GLU A 284 -18.94 5.97 18.74
C GLU A 284 -19.02 4.46 18.47
N ARG A 285 -18.53 3.65 19.42
CA ARG A 285 -18.56 2.19 19.34
C ARG A 285 -19.98 1.64 19.39
N ALA A 286 -20.86 2.19 20.23
CA ALA A 286 -22.28 1.80 20.30
C ALA A 286 -22.97 2.06 18.95
N TRP A 287 -22.72 3.22 18.34
CA TRP A 287 -23.24 3.55 17.02
C TRP A 287 -22.71 2.60 15.92
N LEU A 288 -21.41 2.29 15.94
CA LEU A 288 -20.81 1.32 15.01
C LEU A 288 -21.44 -0.07 15.15
N ALA A 289 -21.65 -0.53 16.39
CA ALA A 289 -22.27 -1.83 16.67
C ALA A 289 -23.70 -1.92 16.13
N GLU A 290 -24.51 -0.85 16.27
CA GLU A 290 -25.86 -0.79 15.70
C GLU A 290 -25.82 -0.91 14.17
N HIS A 291 -24.86 -0.24 13.51
CA HIS A 291 -24.69 -0.32 12.05
C HIS A 291 -24.17 -1.68 11.60
N ASP A 292 -23.38 -2.37 12.41
CA ASP A 292 -22.93 -3.73 12.15
C ASP A 292 -24.09 -4.73 12.21
N VAL A 293 -25.01 -4.56 13.17
CA VAL A 293 -26.23 -5.39 13.23
C VAL A 293 -27.05 -5.26 11.96
N ARG A 294 -27.28 -4.04 11.47
CA ARG A 294 -28.02 -3.81 10.21
C ARG A 294 -27.34 -4.46 9.01
N PHE A 295 -26.00 -4.42 8.96
CA PHE A 295 -25.25 -5.11 7.91
C PHE A 295 -25.36 -6.64 8.04
N ALA A 296 -25.27 -7.18 9.25
CA ALA A 296 -25.45 -8.61 9.52
C ALA A 296 -26.86 -9.10 9.15
N GLU A 297 -27.88 -8.28 9.41
CA GLU A 297 -29.27 -8.57 8.99
C GLU A 297 -29.39 -8.67 7.47
N LEU A 298 -28.77 -7.73 6.71
CA LEU A 298 -28.71 -7.81 5.25
C LEU A 298 -28.02 -9.10 4.80
N VAL A 299 -26.85 -9.41 5.36
CA VAL A 299 -26.08 -10.62 4.99
C VAL A 299 -26.90 -11.87 5.29
N THR A 300 -27.57 -11.94 6.45
CA THR A 300 -28.43 -13.06 6.82
C THR A 300 -29.57 -13.22 5.83
N ALA A 301 -30.28 -12.12 5.53
CA ALA A 301 -31.38 -12.13 4.57
C ALA A 301 -30.94 -12.56 3.16
N LEU A 302 -29.67 -12.39 2.77
CA LEU A 302 -29.16 -12.86 1.48
C LEU A 302 -29.00 -14.38 1.39
N HIS A 303 -28.89 -15.08 2.53
CA HIS A 303 -28.83 -16.54 2.57
C HIS A 303 -30.22 -17.20 2.53
N ASP A 304 -31.27 -16.43 2.81
CA ASP A 304 -32.65 -16.95 2.75
C ASP A 304 -33.06 -17.26 1.30
N GLU A 305 -33.82 -18.34 1.12
CA GLU A 305 -34.46 -18.64 -0.15
C GLU A 305 -35.44 -17.52 -0.53
N VAL A 306 -35.42 -17.15 -1.80
CA VAL A 306 -36.36 -16.13 -2.30
C VAL A 306 -37.75 -16.79 -2.45
N PRO A 307 -38.74 -16.41 -1.68
CA PRO A 307 -40.07 -16.99 -1.81
C PRO A 307 -40.65 -16.64 -3.21
N ALA A 308 -41.17 -17.66 -3.87
CA ALA A 308 -41.88 -17.47 -5.16
C ALA A 308 -43.29 -18.04 -5.06
N PRO A 309 -44.27 -17.42 -5.69
CA PRO A 309 -45.62 -17.99 -5.80
C PRO A 309 -45.59 -19.34 -6.53
N ASP A 310 -46.58 -20.21 -6.21
CA ASP A 310 -46.73 -21.51 -6.86
C ASP A 310 -46.74 -21.39 -8.39
N GLY A 311 -45.89 -22.15 -9.04
CA GLY A 311 -45.77 -22.20 -10.52
C GLY A 311 -44.80 -21.14 -11.15
N ILE A 312 -44.18 -20.26 -10.34
CA ILE A 312 -43.17 -19.32 -10.86
C ILE A 312 -41.79 -19.77 -10.35
N PRO A 313 -40.76 -19.92 -11.22
CA PRO A 313 -39.42 -20.23 -10.77
C PRO A 313 -38.91 -19.15 -9.81
N ALA A 314 -38.42 -19.55 -8.64
CA ALA A 314 -37.76 -18.62 -7.73
C ALA A 314 -36.46 -18.08 -8.37
N PRO A 315 -36.13 -16.78 -8.20
CA PRO A 315 -34.83 -16.28 -8.60
C PRO A 315 -33.72 -16.99 -7.85
N LEU A 316 -32.56 -17.12 -8.46
CA LEU A 316 -31.41 -17.76 -7.81
C LEU A 316 -31.11 -17.09 -6.48
N SER A 317 -30.95 -17.88 -5.42
CA SER A 317 -30.46 -17.35 -4.13
C SER A 317 -29.06 -16.76 -4.31
N PHE A 318 -28.71 -15.81 -3.47
CA PHE A 318 -27.40 -15.14 -3.55
C PHE A 318 -26.21 -16.12 -3.52
N PRO A 319 -26.13 -17.11 -2.59
CA PRO A 319 -25.05 -18.10 -2.61
C PRO A 319 -25.00 -18.93 -3.91
N ALA A 320 -26.18 -19.33 -4.43
CA ALA A 320 -26.26 -20.07 -5.69
C ALA A 320 -25.81 -19.22 -6.89
N TRP A 321 -26.15 -17.93 -6.90
CA TRP A 321 -25.67 -17.00 -7.91
C TRP A 321 -24.14 -16.87 -7.87
N VAL A 322 -23.55 -16.59 -6.69
CA VAL A 322 -22.10 -16.45 -6.55
C VAL A 322 -21.39 -17.73 -7.02
N LEU A 323 -21.85 -18.90 -6.61
CA LEU A 323 -21.29 -20.18 -7.03
C LEU A 323 -21.37 -20.35 -8.57
N ARG A 324 -22.53 -20.05 -9.18
CA ARG A 324 -22.71 -20.07 -10.63
C ARG A 324 -21.77 -19.10 -11.31
N ARG A 325 -21.70 -17.85 -10.82
CA ARG A 325 -20.88 -16.78 -11.36
C ARG A 325 -19.38 -17.14 -11.36
N MET A 326 -18.92 -17.78 -10.30
CA MET A 326 -17.54 -18.25 -10.18
C MET A 326 -17.25 -19.50 -11.03
N ARG A 327 -18.26 -20.32 -11.36
CA ARG A 327 -18.11 -21.43 -12.32
C ARG A 327 -18.06 -20.94 -13.76
N GLU A 328 -18.99 -20.09 -14.14
CA GLU A 328 -19.13 -19.61 -15.52
C GLU A 328 -18.04 -18.62 -15.92
N ARG A 329 -17.62 -17.72 -15.03
CA ARG A 329 -16.54 -16.71 -15.25
C ARG A 329 -16.64 -15.90 -16.55
N GLY A 330 -17.63 -16.18 -17.37
CA GLY A 330 -17.85 -15.60 -18.70
C GLY A 330 -18.79 -14.42 -18.70
N ALA A 331 -19.01 -13.86 -19.88
CA ALA A 331 -20.07 -12.93 -20.13
C ALA A 331 -21.45 -13.62 -19.97
N ALA A 332 -22.50 -12.83 -19.74
CA ALA A 332 -23.87 -13.28 -19.43
C ALA A 332 -24.52 -14.27 -20.43
N ASP A 333 -23.91 -14.57 -21.56
CA ASP A 333 -24.51 -15.24 -22.71
C ASP A 333 -23.92 -16.61 -23.03
N GLY A 334 -23.61 -17.45 -22.05
CA GLY A 334 -23.27 -18.86 -22.30
C GLY A 334 -21.97 -19.09 -23.09
N ALA A 335 -21.11 -18.11 -23.19
CA ALA A 335 -19.78 -18.27 -23.78
C ALA A 335 -18.90 -19.19 -22.93
N ALA A 336 -18.00 -19.94 -23.56
CA ALA A 336 -17.12 -20.92 -22.95
C ALA A 336 -16.45 -20.39 -21.68
N GLU A 337 -16.27 -21.27 -20.66
CA GLU A 337 -15.59 -20.98 -19.39
C GLU A 337 -14.27 -20.24 -19.62
N VAL A 338 -14.17 -19.04 -19.05
CA VAL A 338 -12.93 -18.25 -19.11
C VAL A 338 -11.96 -18.80 -18.07
N PRO A 339 -10.67 -19.03 -18.42
CA PRO A 339 -9.67 -19.46 -17.45
C PRO A 339 -9.55 -18.47 -16.29
N TRP A 340 -9.33 -18.97 -15.07
CA TRP A 340 -9.23 -18.15 -13.85
C TRP A 340 -8.25 -16.99 -13.98
N GLY A 341 -7.05 -17.23 -14.48
CA GLY A 341 -6.07 -16.17 -14.67
C GLY A 341 -6.53 -15.03 -15.57
N THR A 342 -7.39 -15.33 -16.58
CA THR A 342 -7.99 -14.29 -17.42
C THR A 342 -9.13 -13.58 -16.70
N PHE A 343 -9.96 -14.32 -15.97
CA PHE A 343 -11.04 -13.73 -15.18
C PHE A 343 -10.49 -12.82 -14.08
N GLN A 344 -9.47 -13.26 -13.35
CA GLN A 344 -8.80 -12.48 -12.30
C GLN A 344 -8.15 -11.20 -12.85
N ARG A 345 -7.54 -11.25 -14.04
CA ARG A 345 -7.00 -10.03 -14.68
C ARG A 345 -8.09 -9.06 -15.12
N ARG A 346 -9.23 -9.55 -15.63
CA ARG A 346 -10.33 -8.72 -16.12
C ARG A 346 -11.22 -8.16 -15.01
N ARG A 347 -11.48 -8.95 -13.96
CA ARG A 347 -12.37 -8.63 -12.83
C ARG A 347 -11.75 -9.04 -11.49
N PRO A 348 -10.63 -8.43 -11.09
CA PRO A 348 -9.87 -8.86 -9.91
C PRO A 348 -10.69 -8.77 -8.61
N ALA A 349 -11.47 -7.70 -8.45
CA ALA A 349 -12.32 -7.51 -7.27
C ALA A 349 -13.42 -8.57 -7.16
N LEU A 350 -14.12 -8.87 -8.27
CA LEU A 350 -15.18 -9.88 -8.28
C LEU A 350 -14.63 -11.29 -8.07
N ALA A 351 -13.48 -11.62 -8.65
CA ALA A 351 -12.82 -12.91 -8.45
C ALA A 351 -12.44 -13.12 -6.98
N ARG A 352 -11.84 -12.09 -6.34
CA ARG A 352 -11.48 -12.12 -4.92
C ARG A 352 -12.73 -12.25 -4.04
N ALA A 353 -13.69 -11.37 -4.21
CA ALA A 353 -14.92 -11.33 -3.42
C ALA A 353 -15.70 -12.64 -3.49
N GLY A 354 -15.86 -13.20 -4.70
CA GLY A 354 -16.58 -14.46 -4.90
C GLY A 354 -15.91 -15.65 -4.23
N VAL A 355 -14.58 -15.77 -4.33
CA VAL A 355 -13.84 -16.86 -3.67
C VAL A 355 -13.88 -16.72 -2.15
N ARG A 356 -13.66 -15.51 -1.62
CA ARG A 356 -13.77 -15.20 -0.19
C ARG A 356 -15.14 -15.57 0.36
N PHE A 357 -16.19 -15.17 -0.34
CA PHE A 357 -17.57 -15.50 0.05
C PHE A 357 -17.80 -17.01 0.08
N LEU A 358 -17.44 -17.74 -0.97
CA LEU A 358 -17.64 -19.19 -1.01
C LEU A 358 -16.91 -19.90 0.13
N LEU A 359 -15.66 -19.51 0.42
CA LEU A 359 -14.90 -20.10 1.52
C LEU A 359 -15.50 -19.77 2.89
N SER A 360 -15.93 -18.53 3.12
CA SER A 360 -16.57 -18.13 4.38
C SER A 360 -17.94 -18.75 4.59
N ALA A 361 -18.68 -19.01 3.51
CA ALA A 361 -19.96 -19.72 3.53
C ALA A 361 -19.82 -21.25 3.62
N GLY A 362 -18.60 -21.80 3.73
CA GLY A 362 -18.34 -23.24 3.72
C GLY A 362 -18.62 -23.93 2.39
N LEU A 363 -18.76 -23.17 1.31
CA LEU A 363 -18.99 -23.69 -0.04
C LEU A 363 -17.64 -23.92 -0.75
N ALA A 364 -17.50 -25.05 -1.41
CA ALA A 364 -16.29 -25.34 -2.18
C ALA A 364 -16.22 -24.42 -3.41
N PRO A 365 -15.15 -23.59 -3.54
CA PRO A 365 -14.93 -22.84 -4.78
C PRO A 365 -14.76 -23.79 -5.96
N PRO A 366 -15.14 -23.36 -7.19
CA PRO A 366 -14.95 -24.18 -8.38
C PRO A 366 -13.48 -24.58 -8.56
N PRO A 367 -13.23 -25.72 -9.25
CA PRO A 367 -11.87 -26.12 -9.58
C PRO A 367 -11.17 -24.94 -10.26
N GLY A 368 -10.02 -24.57 -9.77
CA GLY A 368 -9.30 -23.54 -10.35
C GLY A 368 -9.28 -22.22 -9.64
N ALA A 369 -10.06 -22.05 -8.64
CA ALA A 369 -10.13 -20.84 -7.87
C ALA A 369 -8.81 -20.56 -7.14
N PRO A 370 -8.26 -19.35 -7.24
CA PRO A 370 -7.05 -18.97 -6.50
C PRO A 370 -7.30 -19.07 -4.99
N ARG A 371 -6.29 -19.48 -4.24
CA ARG A 371 -6.36 -19.69 -2.79
C ARG A 371 -5.18 -19.07 -2.03
N GLY A 372 -4.51 -18.10 -2.63
CA GLY A 372 -3.49 -17.30 -1.96
C GLY A 372 -4.06 -16.55 -0.74
N GLU A 373 -3.20 -15.94 0.07
CA GLU A 373 -3.56 -15.18 1.28
C GLU A 373 -4.74 -14.22 1.04
N ALA A 374 -4.71 -13.46 -0.06
CA ALA A 374 -5.76 -12.51 -0.43
C ALA A 374 -7.16 -13.11 -0.59
N PHE A 375 -7.28 -14.43 -0.79
CA PHE A 375 -8.55 -15.12 -1.03
C PHE A 375 -9.06 -15.91 0.19
N ARG A 376 -8.27 -16.02 1.26
CA ARG A 376 -8.63 -16.80 2.47
C ARG A 376 -9.36 -15.97 3.52
N GLU A 377 -9.17 -14.67 3.48
CA GLU A 377 -9.85 -13.74 4.38
C GLU A 377 -11.37 -13.76 4.16
N PRO A 378 -12.19 -13.55 5.19
CA PRO A 378 -13.61 -13.35 4.99
C PRO A 378 -13.89 -12.13 4.10
N PRO A 379 -15.03 -12.09 3.38
CA PRO A 379 -15.37 -10.94 2.56
C PRO A 379 -15.44 -9.66 3.40
N ASP A 380 -14.72 -8.64 2.99
CA ASP A 380 -14.84 -7.30 3.58
C ASP A 380 -16.02 -6.53 2.96
N LEU A 381 -16.25 -5.30 3.44
CA LEU A 381 -17.36 -4.48 2.92
C LEU A 381 -17.23 -4.24 1.40
N ASP A 382 -16.01 -4.02 0.91
CA ASP A 382 -15.78 -3.78 -0.52
C ASP A 382 -16.09 -5.03 -1.34
N ASP A 383 -15.75 -6.21 -0.84
CA ASP A 383 -16.10 -7.49 -1.45
C ASP A 383 -17.63 -7.69 -1.47
N TRP A 384 -18.31 -7.38 -0.37
CA TRP A 384 -19.78 -7.44 -0.33
C TRP A 384 -20.43 -6.49 -1.32
N LEU A 385 -19.99 -5.25 -1.44
CA LEU A 385 -20.51 -4.30 -2.41
C LEU A 385 -20.35 -4.76 -3.85
N VAL A 386 -19.20 -5.34 -4.20
CA VAL A 386 -18.95 -5.91 -5.52
C VAL A 386 -19.89 -7.09 -5.82
N LEU A 387 -20.09 -7.98 -4.85
CA LEU A 387 -21.00 -9.13 -5.01
C LEU A 387 -22.46 -8.72 -5.09
N LEU A 388 -22.88 -7.76 -4.26
CA LEU A 388 -24.24 -7.23 -4.28
C LEU A 388 -24.54 -6.49 -5.59
N GLU A 389 -23.57 -5.74 -6.11
CA GLU A 389 -23.69 -5.09 -7.41
C GLU A 389 -23.87 -6.12 -8.53
N ASP A 390 -23.01 -7.15 -8.61
CA ASP A 390 -23.06 -8.19 -9.62
C ASP A 390 -24.38 -9.00 -9.53
N TYR A 391 -24.88 -9.26 -8.31
CA TYR A 391 -26.15 -9.95 -8.08
C TYR A 391 -27.36 -9.10 -8.44
N ALA A 392 -27.43 -7.86 -7.95
CA ALA A 392 -28.57 -6.98 -8.15
C ALA A 392 -28.73 -6.59 -9.62
N LEU A 393 -27.62 -6.25 -10.30
CA LEU A 393 -27.64 -5.78 -11.71
C LEU A 393 -27.53 -6.94 -12.71
N GLY A 394 -26.85 -8.03 -12.35
CA GLY A 394 -26.62 -9.15 -13.25
C GLY A 394 -27.66 -10.27 -13.15
N ALA A 395 -28.23 -10.52 -11.96
CA ALA A 395 -29.22 -11.57 -11.75
C ALA A 395 -30.63 -11.01 -11.62
N LEU A 396 -30.85 -10.18 -10.60
CA LEU A 396 -32.19 -9.71 -10.25
C LEU A 396 -32.78 -8.76 -11.29
N ALA A 397 -31.96 -7.86 -11.84
CA ALA A 397 -32.44 -6.94 -12.89
C ALA A 397 -32.74 -7.63 -14.23
N ALA A 398 -32.16 -8.80 -14.48
CA ALA A 398 -32.43 -9.60 -15.67
C ALA A 398 -33.62 -10.56 -15.51
N ASP A 399 -34.08 -10.81 -14.29
CA ASP A 399 -35.21 -11.69 -13.97
C ASP A 399 -36.48 -10.86 -13.87
N PRO A 400 -37.48 -11.11 -14.76
CA PRO A 400 -38.74 -10.33 -14.80
C PRO A 400 -39.73 -10.69 -13.67
N SER A 401 -39.39 -11.61 -12.79
CA SER A 401 -40.31 -12.07 -11.71
C SER A 401 -40.55 -10.99 -10.66
N PRO A 402 -41.75 -10.90 -10.09
CA PRO A 402 -42.05 -9.99 -8.97
C PRO A 402 -41.14 -10.25 -7.74
N ALA A 403 -40.75 -11.49 -7.51
CA ALA A 403 -39.88 -11.88 -6.42
C ALA A 403 -38.46 -11.31 -6.59
N ALA A 404 -37.92 -11.30 -7.83
CA ALA A 404 -36.63 -10.67 -8.13
C ALA A 404 -36.70 -9.15 -7.96
N ALA A 405 -37.78 -8.51 -8.40
CA ALA A 405 -38.00 -7.07 -8.24
C ALA A 405 -38.07 -6.69 -6.74
N ALA A 406 -38.84 -7.43 -5.93
CA ALA A 406 -38.92 -7.21 -4.50
C ALA A 406 -37.55 -7.38 -3.80
N ARG A 407 -36.77 -8.41 -4.16
CA ARG A 407 -35.44 -8.64 -3.63
C ARG A 407 -34.45 -7.53 -4.02
N HIS A 408 -34.53 -7.07 -5.27
CA HIS A 408 -33.71 -5.93 -5.74
C HIS A 408 -34.02 -4.65 -4.96
N GLU A 409 -35.30 -4.38 -4.70
CA GLU A 409 -35.73 -3.22 -3.92
C GLU A 409 -35.28 -3.32 -2.45
N ALA A 410 -35.42 -4.50 -1.82
CA ALA A 410 -34.97 -4.76 -0.45
C ALA A 410 -33.45 -4.54 -0.30
N ILE A 411 -32.64 -5.05 -1.26
CA ILE A 411 -31.19 -4.78 -1.27
C ILE A 411 -30.92 -3.29 -1.43
N GLY A 412 -31.64 -2.60 -2.31
CA GLY A 412 -31.49 -1.16 -2.50
C GLY A 412 -31.86 -0.34 -1.26
N ALA A 413 -32.88 -0.75 -0.51
CA ALA A 413 -33.27 -0.13 0.77
C ALA A 413 -32.17 -0.33 1.83
N ALA A 414 -31.74 -1.58 2.05
CA ALA A 414 -30.69 -1.89 3.02
C ALA A 414 -29.36 -1.19 2.70
N LEU A 415 -28.99 -1.08 1.42
CA LEU A 415 -27.80 -0.32 1.02
C LEU A 415 -27.94 1.17 1.32
N ARG A 416 -29.11 1.77 1.16
CA ARG A 416 -29.36 3.18 1.53
C ARG A 416 -29.17 3.42 3.02
N ASP A 417 -29.65 2.51 3.85
CA ASP A 417 -29.49 2.57 5.32
C ASP A 417 -28.02 2.46 5.75
N LEU A 418 -27.20 1.85 4.89
CA LEU A 418 -25.74 1.75 5.06
C LEU A 418 -24.96 2.91 4.41
N GLY A 419 -25.63 3.89 3.81
CA GLY A 419 -25.02 5.06 3.15
C GLY A 419 -24.59 4.81 1.69
N PHE A 420 -25.07 3.75 1.04
CA PHE A 420 -24.79 3.43 -0.35
C PHE A 420 -26.03 3.62 -1.24
N THR A 421 -25.84 3.87 -2.51
CA THR A 421 -26.97 4.00 -3.46
C THR A 421 -26.79 3.04 -4.63
N LEU A 422 -27.69 2.06 -4.73
CA LEU A 422 -27.78 1.19 -5.90
C LEU A 422 -28.37 1.97 -7.07
N THR A 423 -27.65 2.02 -8.20
CA THR A 423 -28.07 2.68 -9.44
C THR A 423 -27.97 1.69 -10.60
N ARG A 424 -28.56 2.01 -11.73
CA ARG A 424 -28.42 1.19 -12.97
C ARG A 424 -26.97 1.04 -13.47
N GLN A 425 -26.03 1.89 -13.02
CA GLN A 425 -24.63 1.90 -13.42
C GLN A 425 -23.69 1.29 -12.35
N GLY A 426 -24.24 0.81 -11.25
CA GLY A 426 -23.47 0.26 -10.13
C GLY A 426 -23.86 0.88 -8.78
N ILE A 427 -23.21 0.40 -7.73
CA ILE A 427 -23.35 0.95 -6.38
C ILE A 427 -22.49 2.21 -6.27
N ARG A 428 -23.15 3.36 -6.11
CA ARG A 428 -22.44 4.61 -5.80
C ARG A 428 -22.01 4.60 -4.34
N ARG A 429 -20.71 4.74 -4.17
CA ARG A 429 -20.10 4.90 -2.86
C ARG A 429 -20.17 6.39 -2.48
N GLY A 430 -21.05 6.74 -1.52
CA GLY A 430 -20.88 7.96 -0.73
C GLY A 430 -19.67 7.81 0.21
N ARG A 431 -19.23 8.88 0.87
CA ARG A 431 -18.36 8.73 2.05
C ARG A 431 -19.20 7.97 3.10
N SER A 432 -18.82 6.71 3.36
CA SER A 432 -19.48 5.89 4.38
C SER A 432 -19.44 6.62 5.74
N GLU A 433 -20.55 6.69 6.43
CA GLU A 433 -20.63 7.31 7.76
C GLU A 433 -19.70 6.61 8.75
N VAL A 434 -19.56 5.29 8.64
CA VAL A 434 -18.59 4.50 9.39
C VAL A 434 -17.15 4.93 9.09
N ASP A 435 -16.83 5.13 7.81
CA ASP A 435 -15.52 5.66 7.40
C ASP A 435 -15.26 7.05 7.98
N ARG A 436 -16.30 7.90 7.95
CA ARG A 436 -16.22 9.25 8.49
C ARG A 436 -16.04 9.23 10.00
N LEU A 437 -16.76 8.37 10.71
CA LEU A 437 -16.64 8.21 12.15
C LEU A 437 -15.23 7.76 12.54
N LEU A 438 -14.72 6.67 11.96
CA LEU A 438 -13.40 6.13 12.31
C LEU A 438 -12.27 7.10 11.96
N THR A 439 -12.38 7.86 10.86
CA THR A 439 -11.37 8.85 10.50
C THR A 439 -11.39 10.10 11.36
N SER A 440 -12.56 10.49 11.84
CA SER A 440 -12.75 11.70 12.65
C SER A 440 -13.01 11.40 14.13
N SER A 441 -12.78 10.16 14.58
CA SER A 441 -13.03 9.73 15.96
C SER A 441 -12.35 10.65 16.97
N ALA A 442 -13.07 11.00 18.03
CA ALA A 442 -12.54 11.78 19.14
C ALA A 442 -11.43 11.04 19.93
N ALA A 443 -11.24 9.73 19.69
CA ALA A 443 -10.11 8.97 20.22
C ALA A 443 -8.76 9.35 19.58
N LYS A 444 -8.75 9.85 18.33
CA LYS A 444 -7.50 10.21 17.63
C LYS A 444 -6.76 11.39 18.24
N PRO A 445 -7.39 12.51 18.63
CA PRO A 445 -6.71 13.56 19.39
C PRO A 445 -6.13 13.09 20.71
N LEU A 446 -6.79 12.16 21.42
CA LEU A 446 -6.26 11.55 22.63
C LEU A 446 -5.03 10.68 22.35
N ALA A 447 -5.07 9.89 21.28
CA ALA A 447 -3.92 9.12 20.81
C ALA A 447 -2.75 10.02 20.37
N LEU A 448 -3.03 11.17 19.75
CA LEU A 448 -2.02 12.17 19.39
C LEU A 448 -1.27 12.68 20.63
N VAL A 449 -1.98 12.91 21.74
CA VAL A 449 -1.36 13.28 23.02
C VAL A 449 -0.37 12.22 23.49
N GLU A 450 -0.76 10.94 23.46
CA GLU A 450 0.11 9.82 23.84
C GLU A 450 1.36 9.72 22.95
N VAL A 451 1.19 9.90 21.64
CA VAL A 451 2.29 9.91 20.67
C VAL A 451 3.28 11.04 20.96
N LEU A 452 2.79 12.28 21.12
CA LEU A 452 3.68 13.42 21.31
C LEU A 452 4.30 13.47 22.72
N ALA A 453 3.60 12.97 23.74
CA ALA A 453 4.17 12.79 25.07
C ALA A 453 5.33 11.78 25.04
N CYS A 454 5.16 10.64 24.35
CA CYS A 454 6.21 9.63 24.18
C CYS A 454 7.43 10.20 23.41
N GLU A 455 7.20 10.95 22.35
CA GLU A 455 8.28 11.57 21.56
C GLU A 455 8.97 12.70 22.35
N ASP A 456 8.24 13.42 23.21
CA ASP A 456 8.85 14.43 24.10
C ASP A 456 9.72 13.78 25.18
N GLU A 457 9.28 12.68 25.77
CA GLU A 457 10.11 11.87 26.69
C GLU A 457 11.42 11.42 26.02
N ALA A 458 11.36 11.03 24.73
CA ALA A 458 12.53 10.51 24.02
C ALA A 458 13.49 11.62 23.51
N ARG A 459 12.97 12.80 23.17
CA ARG A 459 13.71 13.87 22.46
C ARG A 459 13.92 15.14 23.28
N GLY A 460 13.10 15.37 24.30
CA GLY A 460 13.13 16.58 25.10
C GLY A 460 13.08 17.86 24.24
N GLU A 461 13.95 18.81 24.55
CA GLU A 461 14.02 20.12 23.88
C GLU A 461 14.35 20.03 22.36
N THR A 462 14.76 18.85 21.87
CA THR A 462 15.05 18.66 20.45
C THR A 462 13.82 18.29 19.62
N LEU A 463 12.68 18.00 20.24
CA LEU A 463 11.42 17.67 19.55
C LEU A 463 10.97 18.83 18.63
N ARG A 464 10.67 18.50 17.38
CA ARG A 464 10.05 19.42 16.39
C ARG A 464 9.00 18.62 15.61
N ALA A 465 7.76 18.71 16.08
CA ALA A 465 6.66 17.92 15.55
C ALA A 465 5.85 18.70 14.51
N CYS A 466 5.39 17.97 13.49
CA CYS A 466 4.41 18.42 12.51
C CYS A 466 3.22 17.46 12.49
N VAL A 467 2.04 17.94 12.82
CA VAL A 467 0.78 17.18 12.79
C VAL A 467 -0.03 17.60 11.59
N LEU A 468 -0.42 16.65 10.75
CA LEU A 468 -1.17 16.89 9.52
C LEU A 468 -2.62 16.43 9.68
N CYS A 469 -3.56 17.33 9.39
CA CYS A 469 -5.00 17.11 9.38
C CYS A 469 -5.59 17.42 7.99
N ASP A 470 -6.78 16.88 7.69
CA ASP A 470 -7.48 17.18 6.43
C ASP A 470 -8.20 18.52 6.47
N ALA A 471 -8.77 18.91 7.61
CA ALA A 471 -9.55 20.12 7.80
C ALA A 471 -9.02 20.98 8.95
N GLU A 472 -9.12 22.30 8.78
CA GLU A 472 -8.80 23.26 9.83
C GLU A 472 -9.90 23.33 10.89
N ARG A 473 -11.15 23.46 10.43
CA ARG A 473 -12.38 23.58 11.22
C ARG A 473 -13.43 22.61 10.71
N ALA A 474 -14.39 22.28 11.55
CA ALA A 474 -15.57 21.56 11.11
C ALA A 474 -16.31 22.36 10.03
N GLU A 475 -16.49 21.79 8.84
CA GLU A 475 -17.48 22.31 7.91
C GLU A 475 -18.85 22.17 8.59
N ARG A 476 -19.70 23.22 8.50
CA ARG A 476 -21.07 23.28 9.08
C ARG A 476 -22.02 22.18 8.56
N ARG A 477 -21.60 20.94 8.52
CA ARG A 477 -22.40 19.77 8.13
C ARG A 477 -22.44 18.74 9.24
N ALA A 478 -22.95 19.19 10.40
CA ALA A 478 -23.43 18.28 11.45
C ALA A 478 -24.87 17.76 11.19
N ASP A 479 -25.44 17.98 10.00
CA ASP A 479 -26.75 17.49 9.61
C ASP A 479 -26.60 16.07 9.03
N GLY A 480 -26.63 15.05 9.86
CA GLY A 480 -26.51 13.65 9.43
C GLY A 480 -26.59 12.67 10.59
N ALA A 481 -26.53 11.39 10.28
CA ALA A 481 -26.65 10.27 11.25
C ALA A 481 -25.58 10.27 12.35
N LEU A 482 -24.51 11.05 12.25
CA LEU A 482 -23.45 11.19 13.26
C LEU A 482 -23.69 12.34 14.25
N THR A 483 -24.81 13.08 14.15
CA THR A 483 -25.17 14.14 15.09
C THR A 483 -25.37 13.57 16.49
N GLY A 484 -24.65 14.10 17.48
CA GLY A 484 -24.68 13.61 18.86
C GLY A 484 -23.79 12.37 19.13
N VAL A 485 -23.13 11.82 18.09
CA VAL A 485 -22.18 10.71 18.22
C VAL A 485 -20.74 11.25 18.12
N LEU A 486 -20.46 12.06 17.09
CA LEU A 486 -19.21 12.79 16.94
C LEU A 486 -19.35 14.22 17.45
N ASP A 487 -18.30 14.70 18.11
CA ASP A 487 -18.14 16.12 18.39
C ASP A 487 -18.07 16.90 17.06
N ALA A 488 -18.68 18.10 17.03
CA ALA A 488 -18.67 18.97 15.84
C ALA A 488 -17.25 19.35 15.37
N THR A 489 -16.28 19.36 16.27
CA THR A 489 -14.87 19.68 16.00
C THR A 489 -14.00 18.44 15.74
N ALA A 490 -14.57 17.24 15.84
CA ALA A 490 -13.84 15.99 15.66
C ALA A 490 -13.15 15.90 14.30
N GLY A 491 -11.89 15.41 14.30
CA GLY A 491 -11.08 15.28 13.08
C GLY A 491 -10.50 16.59 12.53
N THR A 492 -10.60 17.70 13.26
CA THR A 492 -10.05 19.00 12.83
C THR A 492 -8.69 19.31 13.47
N ALA A 493 -7.92 20.18 12.82
CA ALA A 493 -6.67 20.69 13.38
C ALA A 493 -6.90 21.51 14.66
N ALA A 494 -8.01 22.24 14.76
CA ALA A 494 -8.37 22.98 15.97
C ALA A 494 -8.54 22.04 17.17
N ARG A 495 -9.27 20.92 17.03
CA ARG A 495 -9.43 19.95 18.11
C ARG A 495 -8.11 19.27 18.49
N ALA A 496 -7.23 19.03 17.51
CA ALA A 496 -5.90 18.48 17.78
C ALA A 496 -5.06 19.45 18.64
N VAL A 497 -5.08 20.76 18.35
CA VAL A 497 -4.40 21.79 19.16
C VAL A 497 -4.96 21.84 20.58
N LEU A 498 -6.29 21.85 20.75
CA LEU A 498 -6.93 21.86 22.06
C LEU A 498 -6.56 20.63 22.88
N ALA A 499 -6.62 19.43 22.30
CA ALA A 499 -6.27 18.21 23.00
C ALA A 499 -4.83 18.20 23.51
N LEU A 500 -3.90 18.74 22.72
CA LEU A 500 -2.49 18.90 23.13
C LEU A 500 -2.28 19.94 24.21
N ALA A 501 -3.05 21.02 24.18
CA ALA A 501 -2.95 22.11 25.17
C ALA A 501 -3.65 21.77 26.49
N GLU A 502 -4.69 20.93 26.46
CA GLU A 502 -5.43 20.46 27.64
C GLU A 502 -4.64 19.43 28.49
N ASP A 503 -3.68 18.71 27.91
CA ASP A 503 -2.90 17.71 28.62
C ASP A 503 -1.58 18.31 29.15
N LEU A 504 -1.31 18.12 30.43
CA LEU A 504 -0.13 18.69 31.11
C LEU A 504 1.21 18.22 30.55
N ARG A 505 1.26 17.05 29.90
CA ARG A 505 2.48 16.49 29.28
C ARG A 505 2.79 17.19 27.95
N THR A 506 1.78 17.60 27.21
CA THR A 506 1.93 18.16 25.86
C THR A 506 1.67 19.65 25.75
N ALA A 507 1.01 20.28 26.75
CA ALA A 507 0.85 21.73 26.82
C ALA A 507 2.19 22.50 26.72
N PRO A 508 3.32 22.05 27.34
CA PRO A 508 4.62 22.72 27.18
C PRO A 508 5.17 22.72 25.74
N LEU A 509 4.60 21.92 24.83
CA LEU A 509 4.97 21.93 23.41
C LEU A 509 4.46 23.19 22.68
N ARG A 510 3.56 23.94 23.30
CA ARG A 510 2.92 25.16 22.75
C ARG A 510 2.39 24.92 21.34
N PRO A 511 1.38 24.06 21.15
CA PRO A 511 0.89 23.69 19.85
C PRO A 511 0.34 24.90 19.09
N LEU A 512 0.82 25.11 17.87
CA LEU A 512 0.47 26.23 17.00
C LEU A 512 -0.27 25.72 15.76
N LEU A 513 -1.50 26.19 15.56
CA LEU A 513 -2.29 25.89 14.36
C LEU A 513 -1.87 26.77 13.20
N VAL A 514 -1.49 26.15 12.07
CA VAL A 514 -1.08 26.83 10.85
C VAL A 514 -1.96 26.40 9.69
N SER A 515 -2.73 27.32 9.15
CA SER A 515 -3.61 27.05 8.02
C SER A 515 -3.45 28.07 6.89
N GLY A 516 -4.12 27.84 5.76
CA GLY A 516 -4.17 28.79 4.65
C GLY A 516 -5.03 30.04 4.95
N ARG A 517 -5.73 30.05 6.10
CA ARG A 517 -6.67 31.11 6.46
C ARG A 517 -6.22 31.92 7.68
N ALA A 518 -5.60 31.27 8.65
CA ALA A 518 -5.24 31.87 9.93
C ALA A 518 -4.08 31.13 10.60
N LEU A 519 -3.41 31.83 11.50
CA LEU A 519 -2.47 31.33 12.49
C LEU A 519 -3.13 31.43 13.86
N ARG A 520 -3.27 30.33 14.63
CA ARG A 520 -4.05 30.30 15.86
C ARG A 520 -3.38 29.47 16.96
N CYS A 521 -3.61 29.85 18.21
CA CYS A 521 -3.14 29.12 19.39
C CYS A 521 -4.20 29.16 20.50
N VAL A 522 -3.93 28.50 21.64
CA VAL A 522 -4.72 28.68 22.85
C VAL A 522 -4.43 30.03 23.47
N PRO A 523 -5.40 30.64 24.22
CA PRO A 523 -5.23 31.95 24.82
C PRO A 523 -3.99 32.10 25.73
N GLU A 524 -3.66 31.03 26.45
CA GLU A 524 -2.54 30.97 27.40
C GLU A 524 -1.17 31.13 26.71
N ASP A 525 -1.05 30.67 25.48
CA ASP A 525 0.20 30.72 24.70
C ASP A 525 0.32 31.98 23.82
N HIS A 526 -0.75 32.77 23.74
CA HIS A 526 -0.84 33.89 22.77
C HIS A 526 0.29 34.91 22.92
N GLU A 527 0.56 35.38 24.15
CA GLU A 527 1.59 36.41 24.41
C GLU A 527 3.00 35.89 24.03
N ALA A 528 3.31 34.68 24.47
CA ALA A 528 4.62 34.06 24.21
C ALA A 528 4.84 33.81 22.71
N LEU A 529 3.82 33.30 22.01
CA LEU A 529 3.91 33.02 20.59
C LEU A 529 3.86 34.32 19.74
N ALA A 530 3.09 35.33 20.12
CA ALA A 530 3.09 36.65 19.45
C ALA A 530 4.49 37.28 19.51
N ALA A 531 5.14 37.24 20.68
CA ALA A 531 6.52 37.71 20.82
C ALA A 531 7.50 36.93 19.93
N ALA A 532 7.38 35.57 19.92
CA ALA A 532 8.22 34.72 19.10
C ALA A 532 8.05 34.88 17.60
N LEU A 533 6.86 35.33 17.16
CA LEU A 533 6.52 35.60 15.76
C LEU A 533 6.82 37.03 15.33
N ASP A 534 7.37 37.84 16.22
CA ASP A 534 7.59 39.28 16.01
C ASP A 534 6.29 40.03 15.63
N ILE A 535 5.20 39.76 16.37
CA ILE A 535 3.89 40.39 16.24
C ILE A 535 3.68 41.24 17.49
N ALA A 536 3.98 42.54 17.39
CA ALA A 536 3.84 43.46 18.52
C ALA A 536 2.94 44.66 18.17
N PRO A 537 2.25 45.26 19.20
CA PRO A 537 1.67 44.59 20.37
C PRO A 537 0.38 43.86 19.97
N ALA A 538 0.34 42.56 20.22
CA ALA A 538 -0.86 41.78 19.99
C ALA A 538 -1.84 42.01 21.15
N VAL A 539 -3.01 42.53 20.87
CA VAL A 539 -4.14 42.44 21.81
C VAL A 539 -4.67 41.02 21.75
N VAL A 540 -4.81 40.35 22.87
CA VAL A 540 -5.40 39.00 22.92
C VAL A 540 -6.86 39.13 22.49
N PRO A 541 -7.26 38.59 21.33
CA PRO A 541 -8.66 38.60 20.92
C PRO A 541 -9.49 37.65 21.79
N ASP A 542 -10.79 37.80 21.79
CA ASP A 542 -11.68 36.82 22.37
C ASP A 542 -11.52 35.47 21.62
N PRO A 543 -11.56 34.34 22.33
CA PRO A 543 -11.54 33.03 21.70
C PRO A 543 -12.67 32.85 20.68
N ASP A 544 -12.36 32.22 19.58
CA ASP A 544 -13.39 31.87 18.59
C ASP A 544 -14.29 30.71 19.07
N ALA A 545 -15.23 30.30 18.21
CA ALA A 545 -16.15 29.20 18.52
C ALA A 545 -15.43 27.85 18.81
N ASP A 546 -14.18 27.71 18.37
CA ASP A 546 -13.34 26.54 18.65
C ASP A 546 -12.49 26.71 19.92
N GLY A 547 -12.56 27.86 20.62
CA GLY A 547 -11.75 28.14 21.83
C GLY A 547 -10.33 28.61 21.55
N LEU A 548 -9.96 28.88 20.30
CA LEU A 548 -8.64 29.35 19.88
C LEU A 548 -8.64 30.85 19.59
N VAL A 549 -7.49 31.49 19.73
CA VAL A 549 -7.26 32.90 19.41
C VAL A 549 -6.37 33.03 18.16
N GLU A 550 -6.66 34.05 17.35
CA GLU A 550 -5.89 34.34 16.15
C GLU A 550 -4.64 35.17 16.48
N LEU A 551 -3.49 34.75 15.97
CA LEU A 551 -2.23 35.47 16.01
C LEU A 551 -2.08 36.32 14.76
N ARG A 552 -2.21 37.68 14.91
CA ARG A 552 -2.06 38.62 13.79
C ARG A 552 -1.51 39.94 14.27
N PRO A 553 -0.76 40.68 13.43
CA PRO A 553 -0.32 42.04 13.77
C PRO A 553 -1.51 43.01 13.84
N GLY A 554 -1.36 44.07 14.63
CA GLY A 554 -2.40 45.10 14.77
C GLY A 554 -2.71 45.86 13.49
N ALA A 555 -1.82 45.86 12.48
CA ALA A 555 -2.01 46.53 11.20
C ALA A 555 -1.16 45.87 10.09
N GLY A 556 -1.57 46.00 8.85
CA GLY A 556 -0.88 45.54 7.67
C GLY A 556 -1.46 44.24 7.08
N PRO A 557 -1.01 43.84 5.90
CA PRO A 557 -1.43 42.58 5.28
C PRO A 557 -0.88 41.40 6.11
N TRP A 558 -1.72 40.38 6.31
CA TRP A 558 -1.35 39.14 7.01
C TRP A 558 -1.86 37.96 6.20
N THR A 559 -0.96 37.29 5.53
CA THR A 559 -1.23 36.20 4.57
C THR A 559 -0.36 34.99 4.86
N PRO A 560 -0.65 33.80 4.31
CA PRO A 560 0.22 32.63 4.47
C PRO A 560 1.68 32.89 4.07
N ARG A 561 1.94 33.83 3.16
CA ARG A 561 3.32 34.21 2.80
C ARG A 561 4.05 34.90 3.95
N ASP A 562 3.32 35.55 4.84
CA ASP A 562 3.90 36.26 5.99
C ASP A 562 4.03 35.32 7.20
N TRP A 563 2.99 34.58 7.56
CA TRP A 563 3.00 33.81 8.80
C TRP A 563 3.64 32.43 8.69
N VAL A 564 3.61 31.71 7.52
CA VAL A 564 4.22 30.38 7.40
C VAL A 564 5.74 30.41 7.65
N PRO A 565 6.52 31.37 7.06
CA PRO A 565 7.94 31.47 7.38
C PRO A 565 8.20 31.79 8.86
N ARG A 566 7.40 32.67 9.49
CA ARG A 566 7.55 33.04 10.92
C ARG A 566 7.23 31.85 11.83
N ALA A 567 6.14 31.11 11.57
CA ALA A 567 5.81 29.89 12.30
C ALA A 567 6.91 28.82 12.16
N THR A 568 7.50 28.71 10.97
CA THR A 568 8.61 27.79 10.70
C THR A 568 9.88 28.21 11.48
N ALA A 569 10.16 29.53 11.55
CA ALA A 569 11.27 30.07 12.34
C ALA A 569 11.05 29.84 13.85
N ALA A 570 9.83 30.05 14.36
CA ALA A 570 9.45 29.80 15.74
C ALA A 570 9.59 28.32 16.11
N LEU A 571 9.19 27.39 15.20
CA LEU A 571 9.41 25.96 15.36
C LEU A 571 10.92 25.62 15.38
N THR A 572 11.70 26.19 14.49
CA THR A 572 13.15 25.95 14.41
C THR A 572 13.85 26.39 15.68
N ALA A 573 13.48 27.59 16.19
CA ALA A 573 14.02 28.15 17.44
C ALA A 573 13.52 27.42 18.70
N GLY A 574 12.42 26.65 18.63
CA GLY A 574 11.82 25.93 19.77
C GLY A 574 10.85 26.77 20.60
N HIS A 575 10.44 27.93 20.13
CA HIS A 575 9.38 28.73 20.79
C HIS A 575 8.03 28.00 20.78
N THR A 576 7.74 27.30 19.72
CA THR A 576 6.78 26.18 19.66
C THR A 576 7.53 24.91 19.29
N ARG A 577 7.10 23.77 19.82
CA ARG A 577 7.68 22.47 19.45
C ARG A 577 6.76 21.63 18.58
N THR A 578 5.51 22.12 18.36
CA THR A 578 4.50 21.41 17.56
C THR A 578 3.73 22.35 16.66
N LEU A 579 3.80 22.13 15.34
CA LEU A 579 2.89 22.75 14.37
C LEU A 579 1.78 21.77 14.00
N VAL A 580 0.55 22.21 14.10
CA VAL A 580 -0.64 21.48 13.65
C VAL A 580 -1.21 22.21 12.43
N GLY A 581 -1.38 21.51 11.31
CA GLY A 581 -1.87 22.19 10.13
C GLY A 581 -2.56 21.29 9.11
N THR A 582 -3.07 21.91 8.07
CA THR A 582 -3.73 21.16 7.00
C THR A 582 -2.73 20.61 5.99
N ARG A 583 -3.04 19.42 5.46
CA ARG A 583 -2.28 18.81 4.37
C ARG A 583 -2.09 19.75 3.18
N ALA A 584 -3.09 20.56 2.85
CA ALA A 584 -3.03 21.49 1.74
C ALA A 584 -1.93 22.57 1.89
N LEU A 585 -1.62 22.98 3.12
CA LEU A 585 -0.60 23.98 3.39
C LEU A 585 0.78 23.37 3.69
N LEU A 586 0.83 22.38 4.60
CA LEU A 586 2.09 21.79 5.08
C LEU A 586 2.50 20.54 4.28
N GLY A 587 1.58 19.99 3.47
CA GLY A 587 1.81 18.79 2.65
C GLY A 587 2.61 19.03 1.38
N GLU A 588 2.52 20.21 0.74
CA GLU A 588 3.25 20.53 -0.50
C GLU A 588 3.96 21.88 -0.42
N GLY A 589 5.22 21.93 -0.87
CA GLY A 589 5.98 23.16 -0.97
C GLY A 589 6.56 23.72 0.34
N TRP A 590 6.08 23.31 1.52
CA TRP A 590 6.63 23.74 2.80
C TRP A 590 8.01 23.13 3.07
N ASP A 591 8.93 23.92 3.63
CA ASP A 591 10.30 23.49 3.94
C ASP A 591 10.67 23.80 5.39
N ALA A 592 10.87 22.74 6.20
CA ALA A 592 11.28 22.83 7.59
C ALA A 592 12.22 21.65 7.94
N PRO A 593 13.53 21.77 7.68
CA PRO A 593 14.50 20.70 7.95
C PRO A 593 14.55 20.27 9.42
N CYS A 594 14.17 21.14 10.35
CA CYS A 594 14.14 20.83 11.79
C CYS A 594 13.10 19.77 12.18
N VAL A 595 12.04 19.55 11.38
CA VAL A 595 10.97 18.57 11.70
C VAL A 595 11.55 17.17 11.81
N ASN A 596 11.45 16.57 12.99
CA ASN A 596 11.91 15.21 13.30
C ASN A 596 10.79 14.26 13.69
N VAL A 597 9.58 14.76 13.94
CA VAL A 597 8.38 13.96 14.17
C VAL A 597 7.27 14.43 13.24
N LEU A 598 6.68 13.50 12.48
CA LEU A 598 5.49 13.74 11.67
C LEU A 598 4.37 12.84 12.16
N VAL A 599 3.21 13.42 12.48
CA VAL A 599 2.00 12.66 12.82
C VAL A 599 0.94 12.86 11.76
N ASP A 600 0.51 11.78 11.13
CA ASP A 600 -0.48 11.79 10.06
C ASP A 600 -1.87 11.40 10.57
N LEU A 601 -2.77 12.38 10.67
CA LEU A 601 -4.18 12.19 10.99
C LEU A 601 -5.07 12.25 9.73
N THR A 602 -4.47 12.29 8.52
CA THR A 602 -5.20 12.47 7.27
C THR A 602 -5.78 11.18 6.70
N VAL A 603 -6.81 11.32 5.86
CA VAL A 603 -7.38 10.20 5.08
C VAL A 603 -6.63 9.90 3.78
N ALA A 604 -5.57 10.64 3.47
CA ALA A 604 -4.81 10.46 2.23
C ALA A 604 -4.14 9.08 2.17
N THR A 605 -4.38 8.36 1.08
CA THR A 605 -3.82 7.01 0.86
C THR A 605 -3.03 6.87 -0.44
N THR A 606 -3.06 7.89 -1.31
CA THR A 606 -2.29 7.84 -2.57
C THR A 606 -0.80 7.87 -2.28
N GLY A 607 -0.03 7.00 -2.93
CA GLY A 607 1.42 6.89 -2.72
C GLY A 607 2.15 8.24 -2.91
N VAL A 608 1.65 9.09 -3.82
CA VAL A 608 2.19 10.45 -4.04
C VAL A 608 2.02 11.31 -2.78
N SER A 609 0.78 11.46 -2.29
CA SER A 609 0.50 12.30 -1.11
C SER A 609 1.25 11.81 0.14
N VAL A 610 1.26 10.50 0.36
CA VAL A 610 1.94 9.90 1.52
C VAL A 610 3.45 10.15 1.48
N ARG A 611 4.12 9.91 0.34
CA ARG A 611 5.56 10.17 0.20
C ARG A 611 5.90 11.65 0.30
N GLN A 612 5.06 12.55 -0.20
CA GLN A 612 5.26 13.99 -0.05
C GLN A 612 5.16 14.42 1.42
N MET A 613 4.16 13.93 2.17
CA MET A 613 4.03 14.22 3.60
C MET A 613 5.22 13.69 4.38
N ARG A 614 5.58 12.40 4.22
CA ARG A 614 6.75 11.79 4.86
C ARG A 614 8.05 12.54 4.54
N GLY A 615 8.20 13.00 3.30
CA GLY A 615 9.37 13.77 2.85
C GLY A 615 9.64 15.06 3.65
N ARG A 616 8.68 15.54 4.46
CA ARG A 616 8.89 16.71 5.34
C ARG A 616 9.84 16.41 6.50
N SER A 617 9.67 15.25 7.12
CA SER A 617 10.51 14.80 8.23
C SER A 617 11.88 14.27 7.78
N LEU A 618 12.01 13.81 6.52
CA LEU A 618 13.21 13.13 6.04
C LEU A 618 14.37 14.07 5.63
N ARG A 619 14.15 15.38 5.59
CA ARG A 619 15.21 16.33 5.23
C ARG A 619 16.29 16.36 6.32
N LEU A 620 17.54 16.42 5.90
CA LEU A 620 18.65 16.62 6.83
C LEU A 620 18.55 18.00 7.49
N ASP A 621 18.77 18.05 8.79
CA ASP A 621 18.88 19.29 9.53
C ASP A 621 20.36 19.66 9.67
N PRO A 622 20.83 20.78 9.05
CA PRO A 622 22.21 21.22 9.19
C PRO A 622 22.65 21.46 10.64
N GLN A 623 21.71 21.80 11.53
CA GLN A 623 21.99 22.03 12.96
C GLN A 623 22.03 20.73 13.77
N ARG A 624 21.46 19.62 13.20
CA ARG A 624 21.34 18.31 13.86
C ARG A 624 21.61 17.19 12.86
N PRO A 625 22.85 16.95 12.47
CA PRO A 625 23.19 15.93 11.44
C PRO A 625 22.87 14.49 11.88
N GLU A 626 22.74 14.27 13.21
CA GLU A 626 22.32 12.97 13.80
C GLU A 626 20.82 12.73 13.81
N LYS A 627 20.02 13.66 13.25
CA LYS A 627 18.57 13.59 13.21
C LYS A 627 18.06 12.22 12.75
N ILE A 628 17.13 11.64 13.52
CA ILE A 628 16.28 10.50 13.15
C ILE A 628 14.85 11.01 13.05
N ALA A 629 14.16 10.65 11.98
CA ALA A 629 12.75 11.02 11.79
C ALA A 629 11.82 9.91 12.28
N SER A 630 10.77 10.28 13.04
CA SER A 630 9.66 9.40 13.40
C SER A 630 8.42 9.82 12.61
N ASN A 631 7.85 8.90 11.83
CA ASN A 631 6.61 9.12 11.11
C ASN A 631 5.53 8.26 11.74
N TRP A 632 4.50 8.89 12.28
CA TRP A 632 3.41 8.22 12.98
C TRP A 632 2.11 8.25 12.17
N ASP A 633 1.42 7.12 12.12
CA ASP A 633 0.01 7.02 11.76
C ASP A 633 -0.82 6.78 13.02
N VAL A 634 -1.92 7.52 13.19
CA VAL A 634 -2.91 7.27 14.24
C VAL A 634 -4.12 6.60 13.63
N VAL A 635 -4.38 5.36 14.04
CA VAL A 635 -5.35 4.47 13.42
C VAL A 635 -6.45 4.10 14.40
N CYS A 636 -7.71 4.41 14.08
CA CYS A 636 -8.85 4.06 14.93
C CYS A 636 -9.47 2.74 14.46
N VAL A 637 -9.47 1.71 15.33
CA VAL A 637 -9.88 0.34 14.98
C VAL A 637 -10.85 -0.23 16.00
N ALA A 638 -11.93 -0.84 15.52
CA ALA A 638 -12.81 -1.72 16.28
C ALA A 638 -12.74 -3.12 15.65
N ALA A 639 -11.68 -3.89 15.95
CA ALA A 639 -11.35 -5.15 15.28
C ALA A 639 -12.42 -6.25 15.42
N ASP A 640 -13.27 -6.16 16.44
CA ASP A 640 -14.37 -7.08 16.71
C ASP A 640 -15.67 -6.72 15.95
N LEU A 641 -15.71 -5.59 15.25
CA LEU A 641 -16.83 -5.16 14.43
C LEU A 641 -16.50 -5.34 12.94
N ALA A 642 -17.43 -5.90 12.15
CA ALA A 642 -17.21 -6.24 10.75
C ALA A 642 -16.79 -5.03 9.89
N ARG A 643 -17.27 -3.84 10.22
CA ARG A 643 -16.96 -2.58 9.55
C ARG A 643 -15.91 -1.74 10.29
N GLY A 644 -15.48 -2.17 11.47
CA GLY A 644 -14.55 -1.43 12.33
C GLY A 644 -13.09 -1.36 11.84
N ALA A 645 -12.75 -2.04 10.74
CA ALA A 645 -11.39 -2.11 10.17
C ALA A 645 -11.12 -1.08 9.05
N ALA A 646 -12.03 -0.15 8.77
CA ALA A 646 -11.91 0.75 7.62
C ALA A 646 -10.66 1.66 7.69
N ASP A 647 -10.33 2.17 8.87
CA ASP A 647 -9.14 3.02 9.06
C ASP A 647 -7.84 2.18 9.02
N TYR A 648 -7.88 0.93 9.48
CA TYR A 648 -6.77 -0.02 9.31
C TYR A 648 -6.49 -0.30 7.84
N ARG A 649 -7.51 -0.49 7.00
CA ARG A 649 -7.34 -0.64 5.55
C ARG A 649 -6.71 0.59 4.89
N ARG A 650 -6.96 1.81 5.40
CA ARG A 650 -6.25 3.02 4.97
C ARG A 650 -4.78 2.98 5.36
N PHE A 651 -4.49 2.61 6.60
CA PHE A 651 -3.13 2.42 7.08
C PHE A 651 -2.36 1.42 6.18
N VAL A 652 -2.94 0.27 5.87
CA VAL A 652 -2.35 -0.72 4.95
C VAL A 652 -2.05 -0.11 3.58
N ARG A 653 -3.02 0.63 3.00
CA ARG A 653 -2.81 1.31 1.70
C ARG A 653 -1.72 2.37 1.74
N LYS A 654 -1.60 3.13 2.82
CA LYS A 654 -0.51 4.10 3.01
C LYS A 654 0.85 3.41 2.97
N HIS A 655 0.98 2.28 3.68
CA HIS A 655 2.24 1.55 3.82
C HIS A 655 2.57 0.65 2.62
N ALA A 656 1.62 0.33 1.75
CA ALA A 656 1.85 -0.53 0.59
C ALA A 656 2.97 -0.04 -0.35
N HIS A 657 3.23 1.26 -0.36
CA HIS A 657 4.24 1.91 -1.22
C HIS A 657 5.37 2.58 -0.43
N LEU A 658 5.42 2.39 0.89
CA LEU A 658 6.48 2.90 1.74
C LEU A 658 7.51 1.79 2.00
N LEU A 659 8.77 2.10 1.76
CA LEU A 659 9.91 1.22 2.02
C LEU A 659 10.59 1.69 3.31
N ALA A 660 10.59 0.87 4.35
CA ALA A 660 11.26 1.18 5.61
C ALA A 660 11.89 -0.07 6.22
N PRO A 661 12.90 0.07 7.10
CA PRO A 661 13.49 -1.08 7.77
C PRO A 661 12.50 -1.69 8.76
N ALA A 662 12.29 -2.98 8.61
CA ALA A 662 11.60 -3.82 9.59
C ALA A 662 12.45 -3.98 10.86
N GLU A 663 11.96 -4.72 11.84
CA GLU A 663 12.67 -4.96 13.12
C GLU A 663 14.06 -5.60 12.90
N ASP A 664 14.18 -6.47 11.91
CA ASP A 664 15.43 -7.17 11.53
C ASP A 664 16.34 -6.35 10.59
N GLY A 665 16.03 -5.10 10.31
CA GLY A 665 16.78 -4.20 9.44
C GLY A 665 16.59 -4.43 7.93
N VAL A 666 15.76 -5.39 7.53
CA VAL A 666 15.41 -5.58 6.12
C VAL A 666 14.43 -4.49 5.68
N ILE A 667 14.73 -3.84 4.58
CA ILE A 667 13.88 -2.77 4.04
C ILE A 667 12.80 -3.40 3.19
N GLU A 668 11.55 -3.32 3.64
CA GLU A 668 10.40 -3.92 2.98
C GLU A 668 9.22 -2.94 2.88
N ALA A 669 8.30 -3.21 1.93
CA ALA A 669 7.06 -2.48 1.79
C ALA A 669 5.91 -3.18 2.54
N GLY A 670 4.90 -2.39 2.94
CA GLY A 670 3.70 -2.91 3.61
C GLY A 670 3.72 -2.73 5.13
N PRO A 671 2.59 -3.01 5.82
CA PRO A 671 2.44 -2.75 7.25
C PRO A 671 3.42 -3.54 8.14
N SER A 672 3.97 -4.65 7.64
CA SER A 672 4.90 -5.51 8.37
C SER A 672 6.24 -4.83 8.73
N HIS A 673 6.65 -3.76 8.00
CA HIS A 673 7.83 -3.01 8.42
C HIS A 673 7.60 -2.16 9.67
N VAL A 674 6.33 -1.79 9.95
CA VAL A 674 5.96 -1.13 11.21
C VAL A 674 6.03 -2.13 12.36
N HIS A 675 5.31 -3.25 12.24
CA HIS A 675 5.37 -4.33 13.22
C HIS A 675 4.97 -5.67 12.57
N PRO A 676 5.65 -6.79 12.90
CA PRO A 676 5.38 -8.10 12.30
C PRO A 676 3.92 -8.60 12.45
N LEU A 677 3.23 -8.24 13.54
CA LEU A 677 1.81 -8.60 13.74
C LEU A 677 0.85 -7.87 12.81
N LEU A 678 1.29 -6.84 12.09
CA LEU A 678 0.43 -6.06 11.20
C LEU A 678 0.39 -6.70 9.81
N GLY A 679 -0.69 -7.43 9.54
CA GLY A 679 -0.97 -8.02 8.23
C GLY A 679 -1.58 -7.04 7.23
N PRO A 680 -1.60 -7.37 5.93
CA PRO A 680 -2.15 -6.49 4.90
C PRO A 680 -3.68 -6.55 4.76
N PHE A 681 -4.37 -7.43 5.51
CA PHE A 681 -5.82 -7.66 5.34
C PHE A 681 -6.61 -7.35 6.60
N THR A 682 -6.49 -8.18 7.63
CA THR A 682 -7.27 -8.09 8.87
C THR A 682 -6.45 -7.44 9.97
N PRO A 683 -7.02 -6.46 10.73
CA PRO A 683 -6.33 -5.90 11.88
C PRO A 683 -6.15 -6.98 12.97
N PRO A 684 -5.05 -6.94 13.73
CA PRO A 684 -4.88 -7.74 14.92
C PRO A 684 -6.01 -7.47 15.94
N VAL A 685 -6.26 -8.42 16.82
CA VAL A 685 -7.22 -8.22 17.93
C VAL A 685 -6.72 -7.15 18.91
N ALA A 686 -7.63 -6.56 19.69
CA ALA A 686 -7.31 -5.44 20.58
C ALA A 686 -6.13 -5.70 21.55
N ALA A 687 -5.99 -6.93 22.03
CA ALA A 687 -4.87 -7.31 22.90
C ALA A 687 -3.52 -7.29 22.16
N GLU A 688 -3.49 -7.69 20.90
CA GLU A 688 -2.30 -7.66 20.05
C GLU A 688 -1.96 -6.22 19.63
N LEU A 689 -2.98 -5.38 19.33
CA LEU A 689 -2.77 -3.96 19.06
C LEU A 689 -2.10 -3.25 20.24
N ALA A 690 -2.49 -3.59 21.51
CA ALA A 690 -1.81 -3.08 22.68
C ALA A 690 -0.34 -3.55 22.82
N VAL A 691 0.02 -4.71 22.27
CA VAL A 691 1.42 -5.14 22.16
C VAL A 691 2.15 -4.29 21.15
N VAL A 692 1.54 -4.02 19.99
CA VAL A 692 2.10 -3.15 18.94
C VAL A 692 2.36 -1.75 19.52
N ASP A 693 1.40 -1.12 20.19
CA ASP A 693 1.58 0.24 20.75
C ASP A 693 2.74 0.31 21.74
N ARG A 694 2.91 -0.71 22.60
CA ARG A 694 4.07 -0.78 23.49
C ARG A 694 5.40 -0.91 22.73
N ALA A 695 5.42 -1.72 21.68
CA ALA A 695 6.60 -1.87 20.84
C ALA A 695 6.92 -0.56 20.10
N MET A 696 5.90 0.15 19.62
CA MET A 696 6.07 1.45 18.95
C MET A 696 6.64 2.51 19.89
N ARG A 697 6.17 2.55 21.14
CA ARG A 697 6.73 3.44 22.18
C ARG A 697 8.23 3.14 22.42
N ALA A 698 8.60 1.87 22.52
CA ALA A 698 10.00 1.47 22.69
C ALA A 698 10.86 1.83 21.46
N ARG A 699 10.32 1.62 20.24
CA ARG A 699 11.01 2.01 18.99
C ARG A 699 11.18 3.51 18.85
N ALA A 700 10.20 4.32 19.27
CA ALA A 700 10.31 5.78 19.25
C ALA A 700 11.48 6.29 20.07
N ALA A 701 11.76 5.64 21.22
CA ALA A 701 12.91 5.97 22.08
C ALA A 701 14.26 5.42 21.56
N ASP A 702 14.24 4.38 20.70
CA ASP A 702 15.44 3.71 20.19
C ASP A 702 16.00 4.38 18.92
N HIS A 703 16.53 5.59 19.05
CA HIS A 703 17.14 6.31 17.92
C HIS A 703 18.42 5.65 17.41
N ALA A 704 19.22 5.03 18.31
CA ALA A 704 20.45 4.35 17.94
C ALA A 704 20.17 3.12 17.07
N GLY A 705 19.25 2.25 17.50
CA GLY A 705 18.83 1.10 16.72
C GLY A 705 18.15 1.49 15.41
N ALA A 706 17.38 2.59 15.36
CA ALA A 706 16.82 3.10 14.14
C ALA A 706 17.91 3.45 13.10
N ARG A 707 19.00 4.09 13.54
CA ARG A 707 20.14 4.41 12.68
C ARG A 707 20.90 3.16 12.22
N GLU A 708 21.08 2.20 13.11
CA GLU A 708 21.75 0.93 12.82
C GLU A 708 20.99 0.12 11.76
N ARG A 709 19.65 0.01 11.89
CA ARG A 709 18.79 -0.68 10.92
C ARG A 709 18.90 -0.12 9.50
N TRP A 710 19.20 1.17 9.34
CA TRP A 710 19.42 1.80 8.02
C TRP A 710 20.77 1.44 7.40
N ALA A 711 21.76 1.02 8.18
CA ALA A 711 23.11 0.67 7.72
C ALA A 711 23.70 1.74 6.76
N ILE A 712 23.69 3.01 7.21
CA ILE A 712 24.14 4.16 6.39
C ILE A 712 25.59 3.97 5.94
N GLY A 713 25.87 4.28 4.67
CA GLY A 713 27.19 4.13 4.06
C GLY A 713 27.55 2.71 3.60
N THR A 714 26.65 1.73 3.79
CA THR A 714 26.89 0.37 3.28
C THR A 714 26.49 0.23 1.81
N PRO A 715 27.19 -0.60 1.03
CA PRO A 715 26.85 -0.86 -0.36
C PRO A 715 25.42 -1.45 -0.51
N TYR A 716 24.75 -1.11 -1.59
CA TYR A 716 23.42 -1.60 -1.97
C TYR A 716 23.30 -1.70 -3.49
N GLU A 717 22.33 -2.49 -3.98
CA GLU A 717 22.08 -2.66 -5.39
C GLU A 717 20.93 -1.77 -5.94
N ALA A 718 20.16 -1.15 -5.08
CA ALA A 718 18.97 -0.32 -5.37
C ALA A 718 17.89 -1.06 -6.17
N VAL A 719 17.69 -2.33 -5.88
CA VAL A 719 16.72 -3.21 -6.57
C VAL A 719 15.66 -3.69 -5.61
N GLU A 720 14.39 -3.59 -6.03
CA GLU A 720 13.27 -4.21 -5.33
C GLU A 720 13.09 -5.64 -5.85
N ARG A 721 12.98 -6.60 -4.93
CA ARG A 721 12.78 -8.02 -5.24
C ARG A 721 11.61 -8.59 -4.45
N PRO A 722 10.78 -9.41 -5.07
CA PRO A 722 9.79 -10.17 -4.34
C PRO A 722 10.46 -11.19 -3.43
N THR A 723 9.96 -11.31 -2.23
CA THR A 723 10.44 -12.21 -1.19
C THR A 723 9.25 -12.98 -0.63
N VAL A 724 9.44 -14.26 -0.39
CA VAL A 724 8.40 -15.12 0.16
C VAL A 724 8.60 -15.26 1.66
N THR A 725 7.52 -15.06 2.41
CA THR A 725 7.46 -15.43 3.83
C THR A 725 6.44 -16.53 4.02
N VAL A 726 6.80 -17.55 4.79
CA VAL A 726 5.99 -18.76 5.00
C VAL A 726 5.89 -19.07 6.48
N ARG A 727 4.68 -19.40 6.94
CA ARG A 727 4.43 -19.88 8.31
C ARG A 727 3.54 -21.12 8.27
N PRO A 728 3.85 -22.19 9.03
CA PRO A 728 2.92 -23.28 9.25
C PRO A 728 1.80 -22.82 10.20
N VAL A 729 0.54 -23.04 9.80
CA VAL A 729 -0.64 -22.65 10.59
C VAL A 729 -1.15 -23.81 11.45
N ARG A 730 -0.85 -25.05 11.02
CA ARG A 730 -1.27 -26.26 11.71
C ARG A 730 -0.19 -26.75 12.69
N GLU A 731 -0.60 -27.07 13.91
CA GLU A 731 0.31 -27.58 14.96
C GLU A 731 1.09 -28.85 14.55
N ASP A 732 0.50 -29.73 13.74
CA ASP A 732 1.17 -30.94 13.25
C ASP A 732 2.30 -30.63 12.26
N LEU A 733 2.20 -29.53 11.52
CA LEU A 733 3.24 -29.01 10.64
C LEU A 733 4.29 -28.20 11.42
N ALA A 734 3.85 -27.38 12.37
CA ALA A 734 4.72 -26.60 13.25
C ALA A 734 5.59 -27.48 14.16
N ALA A 735 5.03 -28.56 14.70
CA ALA A 735 5.77 -29.50 15.56
C ALA A 735 6.95 -30.18 14.85
N GLY A 736 6.89 -30.33 13.51
CA GLY A 736 8.00 -30.80 12.69
C GLY A 736 9.14 -29.78 12.53
N GLU A 737 8.84 -28.48 12.69
CA GLU A 737 9.77 -27.36 12.49
C GLU A 737 10.35 -26.83 13.79
N THR A 738 9.51 -26.64 14.84
CA THR A 738 9.93 -26.11 16.15
C THR A 738 10.69 -27.12 17.01
N ALA A 739 10.44 -28.42 16.85
CA ALA A 739 11.18 -29.44 17.57
C ALA A 739 12.69 -29.51 17.23
N ARG A 740 13.11 -28.80 16.16
CA ARG A 740 14.51 -28.71 15.75
C ARG A 740 15.27 -27.59 16.46
N ASP A 741 14.66 -26.41 16.63
CA ASP A 741 15.35 -25.26 17.24
C ASP A 741 15.59 -25.44 18.73
N ALA A 742 14.71 -26.12 19.44
CA ALA A 742 14.89 -26.42 20.88
C ALA A 742 15.77 -27.66 21.15
N GLY A 743 15.90 -28.58 20.18
CA GLY A 743 16.57 -29.89 20.37
C GLY A 743 17.98 -29.98 19.83
N VAL A 744 18.36 -29.13 18.84
CA VAL A 744 19.64 -29.27 18.12
C VAL A 744 20.82 -28.70 18.88
N GLN A 745 20.60 -27.67 19.73
CA GLN A 745 21.71 -27.14 20.56
C GLN A 745 22.03 -27.96 21.81
N ALA A 746 21.14 -28.86 22.25
CA ALA A 746 21.32 -29.60 23.52
C ALA A 746 21.40 -31.12 23.40
N ALA A 747 21.25 -31.70 22.21
CA ALA A 747 21.22 -33.16 22.04
C ALA A 747 22.28 -33.63 21.04
N LEU A 748 23.25 -34.38 21.52
CA LEU A 748 24.08 -35.25 20.66
C LEU A 748 23.20 -35.93 19.61
N PRO A 749 23.57 -35.94 18.31
CA PRO A 749 22.82 -36.60 17.26
C PRO A 749 22.42 -37.99 17.69
N LEU A 750 21.20 -38.41 17.41
CA LEU A 750 20.68 -39.77 17.72
C LEU A 750 21.63 -40.88 17.25
N SER A 751 22.42 -40.65 16.21
CA SER A 751 23.51 -41.50 15.75
C SER A 751 24.64 -41.68 16.76
N GLN A 752 24.89 -40.70 17.64
CA GLN A 752 25.92 -40.80 18.72
C GLN A 752 25.35 -41.29 20.05
N ARG A 753 24.03 -41.18 20.26
CA ARG A 753 23.36 -41.73 21.47
C ARG A 753 22.99 -43.20 21.31
N ALA A 754 22.78 -43.70 20.08
CA ALA A 754 22.43 -45.07 19.85
C ALA A 754 23.46 -46.08 20.43
N PRO A 755 24.80 -45.91 20.29
CA PRO A 755 25.78 -46.80 20.90
C PRO A 755 25.83 -46.70 22.41
N VAL A 756 25.54 -45.52 23.01
CA VAL A 756 25.50 -45.34 24.47
C VAL A 756 24.26 -46.00 25.08
N LEU A 757 23.10 -45.87 24.42
CA LEU A 757 21.86 -46.50 24.84
C LEU A 757 21.88 -48.03 24.64
N THR A 758 22.56 -48.54 23.59
CA THR A 758 22.75 -49.97 23.36
C THR A 758 23.74 -50.57 24.34
N ALA A 759 24.83 -49.82 24.72
CA ALA A 759 25.76 -50.23 25.72
C ALA A 759 25.14 -50.24 27.13
N ALA A 760 24.36 -49.24 27.51
CA ALA A 760 23.64 -49.13 28.78
C ALA A 760 22.55 -50.21 28.87
N GLY A 761 21.79 -50.45 27.83
CA GLY A 761 20.79 -51.54 27.75
C GLY A 761 21.40 -52.90 27.80
N GLY A 762 22.56 -53.09 27.14
CA GLY A 762 23.34 -54.35 27.20
C GLY A 762 23.92 -54.61 28.61
N ALA A 763 24.44 -53.57 29.29
CA ALA A 763 24.94 -53.68 30.66
C ALA A 763 23.83 -53.99 31.69
N LEU A 764 22.63 -53.39 31.54
CA LEU A 764 21.45 -53.72 32.35
C LEU A 764 20.96 -55.16 32.12
N ALA A 765 20.98 -55.63 30.87
CA ALA A 765 20.57 -56.98 30.53
C ALA A 765 21.56 -58.02 31.04
N VAL A 766 22.86 -57.74 31.01
CA VAL A 766 23.91 -58.61 31.62
C VAL A 766 23.75 -58.66 33.16
N ALA A 767 23.45 -57.54 33.80
CA ALA A 767 23.20 -57.45 35.24
C ALA A 767 21.92 -58.22 35.67
N ALA A 768 20.86 -58.18 34.86
CA ALA A 768 19.62 -58.91 35.08
C ALA A 768 19.77 -60.42 34.79
N GLY A 769 20.54 -60.80 33.77
CA GLY A 769 20.80 -62.22 33.39
C GLY A 769 21.70 -62.91 34.39
N THR A 770 22.64 -62.22 35.05
CA THR A 770 23.48 -62.79 36.11
C THR A 770 22.71 -62.99 37.44
N ALA A 771 21.60 -62.36 37.66
CA ALA A 771 20.69 -62.53 38.78
C ALA A 771 19.72 -63.73 38.62
N LEU A 772 19.52 -64.22 37.41
CA LEU A 772 18.63 -65.28 37.06
C LEU A 772 19.45 -66.56 36.56
N ALA A 773 20.06 -67.31 37.47
CA ALA A 773 20.85 -68.46 37.15
C ALA A 773 19.96 -69.59 36.66
N GLY A 774 19.86 -69.86 35.35
CA GLY A 774 19.20 -70.98 34.74
C GLY A 774 19.26 -70.96 33.21
N PRO A 775 18.94 -72.07 32.50
CA PRO A 775 19.04 -72.17 31.03
C PRO A 775 18.17 -71.15 30.27
N VAL A 776 17.14 -70.64 30.93
CA VAL A 776 16.32 -69.55 30.41
C VAL A 776 17.08 -68.21 30.43
N GLY A 777 17.98 -67.99 31.39
CA GLY A 777 18.85 -66.81 31.49
C GLY A 777 19.87 -66.75 30.36
N LEU A 778 20.40 -67.90 29.88
CA LEU A 778 21.34 -67.92 28.77
C LEU A 778 20.70 -67.56 27.42
N ALA A 779 19.46 -67.99 27.18
CA ALA A 779 18.68 -67.60 25.99
C ALA A 779 18.33 -66.07 26.01
N GLY A 780 18.05 -65.50 27.20
CA GLY A 780 17.86 -64.14 27.41
C GLY A 780 19.11 -63.24 27.15
N LEU A 781 20.30 -63.80 27.56
CA LEU A 781 21.59 -63.15 27.39
C LEU A 781 22.01 -62.97 25.92
N LEU A 782 21.55 -63.86 25.02
CA LEU A 782 21.80 -63.79 23.58
C LEU A 782 20.71 -63.02 22.82
N ALA A 783 19.44 -63.08 23.30
CA ALA A 783 18.33 -62.45 22.63
C ALA A 783 18.31 -60.92 22.84
N VAL A 784 18.69 -60.41 24.02
CA VAL A 784 18.67 -59.00 24.36
C VAL A 784 19.73 -58.19 23.63
N PRO A 785 21.01 -58.60 23.50
CA PRO A 785 21.99 -57.92 22.64
C PRO A 785 21.60 -57.93 21.18
N GLY A 786 21.04 -59.04 20.68
CA GLY A 786 20.53 -59.16 19.31
C GLY A 786 19.36 -58.19 19.03
N ALA A 787 18.41 -58.07 19.95
CA ALA A 787 17.31 -57.12 19.88
C ALA A 787 17.81 -55.68 20.00
N GLY A 788 18.78 -55.41 20.86
CA GLY A 788 19.41 -54.09 21.02
C GLY A 788 20.19 -53.67 19.76
N LEU A 789 20.96 -54.58 19.15
CA LEU A 789 21.67 -54.37 17.89
C LEU A 789 20.69 -54.12 16.74
N TRP A 790 19.62 -54.96 16.65
CA TRP A 790 18.58 -54.79 15.65
C TRP A 790 17.81 -53.48 15.81
N ALA A 791 17.45 -53.09 17.03
CA ALA A 791 16.82 -51.79 17.33
C ALA A 791 17.76 -50.62 16.99
N GLY A 792 19.06 -50.72 17.33
CA GLY A 792 20.09 -49.73 16.98
C GLY A 792 20.29 -49.58 15.49
N LEU A 793 20.33 -50.69 14.73
CA LEU A 793 20.39 -50.66 13.26
C LEU A 793 19.13 -50.08 12.62
N ARG A 794 17.96 -50.34 13.20
CA ARG A 794 16.69 -49.71 12.75
C ARG A 794 16.59 -48.25 13.07
N LEU A 795 17.05 -47.83 14.26
CA LEU A 795 17.17 -46.42 14.63
C LEU A 795 18.17 -45.65 13.72
N ARG A 796 19.31 -46.26 13.40
CA ARG A 796 20.27 -45.70 12.43
C ARG A 796 19.66 -45.59 11.03
N ARG A 797 18.94 -46.57 10.55
CA ARG A 797 18.23 -46.48 9.25
C ARG A 797 17.13 -45.40 9.27
N ALA A 798 16.37 -45.30 10.36
CA ALA A 798 15.36 -44.23 10.51
C ALA A 798 15.98 -42.82 10.60
N ALA A 799 17.17 -42.69 11.20
CA ALA A 799 17.91 -41.45 11.27
C ALA A 799 18.54 -41.06 9.92
N ALA A 800 19.00 -42.04 9.13
CA ALA A 800 19.52 -41.84 7.78
C ALA A 800 18.44 -41.43 6.75
N LEU A 801 17.18 -41.74 7.06
CA LEU A 801 16.01 -41.32 6.26
C LEU A 801 15.45 -39.94 6.69
N ALA A 802 16.09 -39.24 7.65
CA ALA A 802 15.69 -37.89 8.03
C ALA A 802 16.09 -36.92 6.91
N PRO A 803 15.20 -36.05 6.50
CA PRO A 803 15.56 -35.02 5.52
C PRO A 803 16.74 -34.19 6.04
N PRO A 804 17.73 -33.87 5.19
CA PRO A 804 18.95 -33.15 5.59
C PRO A 804 18.68 -31.71 6.02
N LEU A 805 17.56 -31.11 5.56
CA LEU A 805 17.15 -29.73 5.86
C LEU A 805 15.78 -29.69 6.52
N PRO A 806 15.44 -28.60 7.23
CA PRO A 806 14.07 -28.28 7.63
C PRO A 806 13.14 -28.33 6.43
N PRO A 807 11.86 -28.69 6.61
CA PRO A 807 10.95 -28.88 5.49
C PRO A 807 10.81 -27.67 4.57
N LEU A 808 10.76 -26.45 5.13
CA LEU A 808 10.65 -25.21 4.33
C LEU A 808 11.98 -24.82 3.68
N ASP A 809 13.09 -24.96 4.38
CA ASP A 809 14.43 -24.79 3.79
C ASP A 809 14.64 -25.77 2.64
N GLY A 810 14.25 -27.04 2.86
CA GLY A 810 14.32 -28.08 1.82
C GLY A 810 13.48 -27.72 0.60
N ALA A 811 12.27 -27.20 0.79
CA ALA A 811 11.39 -26.78 -0.29
C ALA A 811 12.01 -25.64 -1.12
N ALA A 812 12.53 -24.61 -0.45
CA ALA A 812 13.17 -23.48 -1.14
C ALA A 812 14.43 -23.93 -1.91
N HIS A 813 15.29 -24.76 -1.29
CA HIS A 813 16.48 -25.31 -1.94
C HIS A 813 16.14 -26.22 -3.14
N ALA A 814 15.10 -27.05 -3.03
CA ALA A 814 14.66 -27.90 -4.13
C ALA A 814 14.18 -27.12 -5.35
N VAL A 815 13.46 -26.02 -5.13
CA VAL A 815 13.02 -25.11 -6.21
C VAL A 815 14.22 -24.48 -6.91
N VAL A 816 15.12 -23.89 -6.14
CA VAL A 816 16.31 -23.20 -6.67
C VAL A 816 17.22 -24.18 -7.42
N GLU A 817 17.45 -25.38 -6.87
CA GLU A 817 18.27 -26.42 -7.48
C GLU A 817 17.66 -26.94 -8.79
N ALA A 818 16.31 -27.07 -8.84
CA ALA A 818 15.62 -27.47 -10.05
C ALA A 818 15.83 -26.46 -11.18
N TYR A 819 15.67 -25.16 -10.90
CA TYR A 819 15.89 -24.10 -11.90
C TYR A 819 17.37 -23.98 -12.30
N ALA A 820 18.29 -24.19 -11.37
CA ALA A 820 19.72 -24.24 -11.69
C ALA A 820 20.06 -25.41 -12.61
N ALA A 821 19.49 -26.59 -12.36
CA ALA A 821 19.68 -27.78 -13.20
C ALA A 821 19.07 -27.62 -14.61
N LEU A 822 18.05 -26.78 -14.75
CA LEU A 822 17.42 -26.44 -16.04
C LEU A 822 18.14 -25.29 -16.77
N GLY A 823 19.15 -24.67 -16.15
CA GLY A 823 19.89 -23.52 -16.71
C GLY A 823 19.12 -22.20 -16.69
N GLU A 824 18.00 -22.11 -15.99
CA GLU A 824 17.17 -20.90 -15.87
C GLU A 824 17.60 -20.00 -14.71
N LEU A 825 18.33 -20.54 -13.76
CA LEU A 825 18.93 -19.80 -12.66
C LEU A 825 20.47 -20.01 -12.67
N PRO A 826 21.29 -18.95 -12.80
CA PRO A 826 22.73 -19.06 -12.68
C PRO A 826 23.15 -19.68 -11.33
N ARG A 827 24.20 -20.48 -11.31
CA ARG A 827 24.60 -21.22 -10.11
C ARG A 827 24.95 -20.30 -8.93
N ASP A 828 25.65 -19.19 -9.18
CA ASP A 828 26.01 -18.19 -8.19
C ASP A 828 24.78 -17.47 -7.58
N VAL A 829 23.69 -17.35 -8.37
CA VAL A 829 22.38 -16.85 -7.89
C VAL A 829 21.70 -17.93 -7.05
N ALA A 830 21.71 -19.17 -7.50
CA ALA A 830 21.15 -20.31 -6.75
C ALA A 830 21.81 -20.47 -5.37
N ASP A 831 23.13 -20.38 -5.32
CA ASP A 831 23.90 -20.47 -4.07
C ASP A 831 23.71 -19.26 -3.14
N SER A 832 23.05 -18.19 -3.60
CA SER A 832 22.72 -17.00 -2.83
C SER A 832 21.39 -17.10 -2.08
N LEU A 833 20.68 -18.24 -2.14
CA LEU A 833 19.43 -18.45 -1.39
C LEU A 833 19.67 -18.33 0.11
N VAL A 834 18.83 -17.57 0.77
CA VAL A 834 18.82 -17.43 2.22
C VAL A 834 17.43 -17.66 2.75
N VAL A 835 17.32 -18.48 3.79
CA VAL A 835 16.11 -18.75 4.55
C VAL A 835 16.36 -18.29 5.99
N GLU A 836 15.63 -17.27 6.42
CA GLU A 836 15.82 -16.58 7.71
C GLU A 836 14.55 -16.68 8.56
N PRO A 837 14.64 -17.11 9.85
CA PRO A 837 13.50 -17.01 10.74
C PRO A 837 13.24 -15.54 11.13
N ARG A 838 11.97 -15.17 11.22
CA ARG A 838 11.51 -13.87 11.70
C ARG A 838 10.97 -13.98 13.13
N SER A 839 10.91 -12.86 13.84
CA SER A 839 10.36 -12.76 15.21
C SER A 839 8.87 -13.13 15.30
N ASP A 840 8.12 -13.01 14.20
CA ASP A 840 6.70 -13.35 14.08
C ASP A 840 6.42 -14.85 13.80
N GLY A 841 7.46 -15.68 13.75
CA GLY A 841 7.33 -17.12 13.45
C GLY A 841 7.25 -17.47 11.98
N TYR A 842 7.35 -16.47 11.07
CA TYR A 842 7.52 -16.74 9.64
C TYR A 842 8.98 -17.06 9.30
N LEU A 843 9.17 -17.84 8.24
CA LEU A 843 10.45 -18.02 7.56
C LEU A 843 10.46 -17.16 6.29
N ARG A 844 11.48 -16.32 6.13
CA ARG A 844 11.69 -15.52 4.93
C ARG A 844 12.64 -16.21 3.98
N CYS A 845 12.21 -16.44 2.73
CA CYS A 845 13.02 -17.04 1.65
C CYS A 845 13.34 -15.97 0.60
N ARG A 846 14.62 -15.72 0.35
CA ARG A 846 15.06 -14.74 -0.65
C ARG A 846 16.37 -15.10 -1.33
N LEU A 847 16.57 -14.59 -2.55
CA LEU A 847 17.87 -14.61 -3.23
C LEU A 847 18.62 -13.31 -2.90
N ARG A 848 19.89 -13.43 -2.45
CA ARG A 848 20.73 -12.23 -2.23
C ARG A 848 21.28 -11.66 -3.51
N ARG A 849 21.40 -12.44 -4.57
CA ARG A 849 21.92 -12.07 -5.88
C ARG A 849 20.90 -12.38 -6.97
N GLY A 850 21.12 -11.87 -8.17
CA GLY A 850 20.28 -12.11 -9.33
C GLY A 850 19.34 -10.95 -9.65
N THR A 851 18.58 -11.10 -10.71
CA THR A 851 17.63 -10.10 -11.20
C THR A 851 16.28 -10.20 -10.46
N PRO A 852 15.42 -9.17 -10.54
CA PRO A 852 14.04 -9.25 -10.03
C PRO A 852 13.25 -10.43 -10.62
N GLU A 853 13.51 -10.80 -11.89
CA GLU A 853 12.87 -11.94 -12.55
C GLU A 853 13.26 -13.26 -11.90
N HIS A 854 14.53 -13.46 -11.52
CA HIS A 854 14.97 -14.63 -10.76
C HIS A 854 14.28 -14.73 -9.40
N ALA A 855 14.13 -13.61 -8.69
CA ALA A 855 13.42 -13.57 -7.42
C ALA A 855 11.91 -13.83 -7.60
N ALA A 856 11.30 -13.32 -8.67
CA ALA A 856 9.89 -13.56 -9.00
C ALA A 856 9.65 -15.04 -9.37
N LEU A 857 10.58 -15.66 -10.08
CA LEU A 857 10.54 -17.09 -10.42
C LEU A 857 10.51 -17.96 -9.13
N LEU A 858 11.43 -17.69 -8.19
CA LEU A 858 11.47 -18.36 -6.89
C LEU A 858 10.17 -18.10 -6.11
N ALA A 859 9.72 -16.86 -6.04
CA ALA A 859 8.53 -16.48 -5.28
C ALA A 859 7.29 -17.19 -5.79
N THR A 860 7.05 -17.18 -7.10
CA THR A 860 5.92 -17.85 -7.74
C THR A 860 5.97 -19.36 -7.52
N ALA A 861 7.14 -19.95 -7.66
CA ALA A 861 7.28 -21.40 -7.48
C ALA A 861 7.07 -21.83 -6.02
N LEU A 862 7.56 -21.07 -5.04
CA LEU A 862 7.31 -21.36 -3.61
C LEU A 862 5.85 -21.13 -3.23
N GLU A 863 5.22 -20.07 -3.74
CA GLU A 863 3.80 -19.82 -3.52
C GLU A 863 2.95 -21.00 -4.04
N GLN A 864 3.27 -21.53 -5.21
CA GLN A 864 2.57 -22.69 -5.78
C GLN A 864 2.89 -24.01 -5.07
N LEU A 865 4.13 -24.23 -4.66
CA LEU A 865 4.55 -25.45 -3.99
C LEU A 865 3.95 -25.61 -2.59
N LEU A 866 3.88 -24.51 -1.84
CA LEU A 866 3.39 -24.46 -0.46
C LEU A 866 1.95 -23.94 -0.37
N GLY A 867 1.48 -23.25 -1.41
CA GLY A 867 0.09 -22.84 -1.58
C GLY A 867 -0.73 -23.90 -2.32
N VAL A 868 -2.02 -23.61 -2.51
CA VAL A 868 -2.94 -24.49 -3.20
C VAL A 868 -2.86 -24.26 -4.70
N VAL A 869 -2.44 -25.27 -5.45
CA VAL A 869 -2.49 -25.28 -6.91
C VAL A 869 -3.80 -25.92 -7.39
N GLU A 870 -4.38 -25.32 -8.37
CA GLU A 870 -5.69 -25.60 -8.91
C GLU A 870 -5.92 -26.95 -9.53
N SER A 871 -5.05 -27.29 -10.45
CA SER A 871 -5.10 -28.54 -11.20
C SER A 871 -3.66 -28.98 -11.40
N PRO A 872 -3.00 -29.45 -10.35
CA PRO A 872 -1.59 -29.81 -10.45
C PRO A 872 -1.43 -30.89 -11.52
N ARG A 873 -0.51 -30.67 -12.45
CA ARG A 873 -0.17 -31.69 -13.45
C ARG A 873 0.60 -32.84 -12.84
N TYR A 874 1.47 -32.50 -11.90
CA TYR A 874 2.28 -33.44 -11.15
C TYR A 874 2.19 -33.16 -9.66
N LEU A 875 2.21 -34.22 -8.87
CA LEU A 875 2.32 -34.16 -7.41
C LEU A 875 3.63 -34.81 -7.01
N VAL A 876 4.25 -34.27 -5.96
CA VAL A 876 5.44 -34.83 -5.34
C VAL A 876 5.14 -35.16 -3.88
N SER A 877 5.54 -36.39 -3.44
CA SER A 877 5.35 -36.76 -2.06
C SER A 877 6.48 -36.29 -1.16
N ARG A 878 6.14 -36.00 0.10
CA ARG A 878 7.08 -35.70 1.17
C ARG A 878 6.85 -36.64 2.34
N PRO A 879 7.88 -37.45 2.75
CA PRO A 879 7.76 -38.28 3.92
C PRO A 879 7.76 -37.46 5.21
N MET A 880 6.69 -37.53 5.99
CA MET A 880 6.56 -36.86 7.28
C MET A 880 6.75 -37.84 8.42
N ARG A 881 7.49 -37.45 9.47
CA ARG A 881 7.51 -38.21 10.72
C ARG A 881 6.27 -37.88 11.54
N VAL A 882 5.45 -38.89 11.80
CA VAL A 882 4.38 -38.75 12.80
C VAL A 882 5.00 -38.76 14.19
N PRO A 883 4.87 -37.67 15.00
CA PRO A 883 5.34 -37.65 16.37
C PRO A 883 4.60 -38.75 17.18
N GLY A 884 5.29 -39.79 17.54
CA GLY A 884 4.74 -40.81 18.44
C GLY A 884 4.69 -40.28 19.85
N ARG A 885 3.52 -40.12 20.37
CA ARG A 885 3.31 -39.73 21.75
C ARG A 885 3.72 -40.89 22.68
N GLY A 886 4.84 -40.71 23.40
CA GLY A 886 5.29 -41.57 24.49
C GLY A 886 6.23 -42.76 24.13
N PRO A 887 6.84 -43.38 25.12
CA PRO A 887 7.81 -44.46 24.93
C PRO A 887 7.23 -45.75 24.27
N LEU A 888 5.95 -46.04 24.48
CA LEU A 888 5.23 -47.15 23.81
C LEU A 888 5.05 -46.93 22.30
N GLY A 889 4.84 -45.66 21.84
CA GLY A 889 4.78 -45.34 20.42
C GLY A 889 6.15 -45.48 19.74
N MET A 890 7.25 -45.22 20.46
CA MET A 890 8.61 -45.42 19.98
C MET A 890 8.95 -46.88 19.83
N LEU A 891 8.55 -47.73 20.79
CA LEU A 891 8.73 -49.20 20.75
C LEU A 891 7.91 -49.85 19.62
N ALA A 892 6.68 -49.44 19.40
CA ALA A 892 5.83 -49.90 18.32
C ALA A 892 6.40 -49.56 16.93
N ARG A 893 7.11 -48.43 16.77
CA ARG A 893 7.81 -48.08 15.52
C ARG A 893 9.06 -48.90 15.27
N VAL A 894 9.81 -49.20 16.32
CA VAL A 894 10.99 -50.07 16.21
C VAL A 894 10.63 -51.48 15.78
N LEU A 895 9.48 -51.99 16.25
CA LEU A 895 8.99 -53.32 15.98
C LEU A 895 8.33 -53.52 14.60
N ARG A 896 7.83 -52.42 13.94
CA ARG A 896 7.22 -52.50 12.60
C ARG A 896 8.28 -52.61 11.51
N ARG A 897 8.03 -53.47 10.50
CA ARG A 897 8.94 -53.70 9.35
C ARG A 897 9.16 -52.44 8.47
N ARG A 898 8.23 -51.49 8.50
CA ARG A 898 8.34 -50.14 7.90
C ARG A 898 7.84 -49.13 8.92
N PRO A 899 8.61 -48.05 9.23
CA PRO A 899 8.01 -46.98 10.02
C PRO A 899 6.82 -46.43 9.22
N PRO A 900 5.68 -46.10 9.84
CA PRO A 900 4.63 -45.40 9.15
C PRO A 900 5.17 -44.00 8.81
N LEU A 901 5.61 -43.82 7.58
CA LEU A 901 5.83 -42.51 7.00
C LEU A 901 4.46 -42.08 6.53
N ASP A 902 3.94 -41.05 7.14
CA ASP A 902 2.79 -40.33 6.59
C ASP A 902 3.34 -39.58 5.38
N GLU A 903 2.83 -39.89 4.20
CA GLU A 903 3.23 -39.20 2.98
C GLU A 903 2.31 -38.02 2.79
N ARG A 904 2.88 -36.85 2.65
CA ARG A 904 2.14 -35.60 2.30
C ARG A 904 2.44 -35.27 0.86
N TRP A 905 1.42 -34.88 0.12
CA TRP A 905 1.53 -34.52 -1.29
C TRP A 905 1.56 -33.01 -1.47
N HIS A 906 2.48 -32.54 -2.31
CA HIS A 906 2.59 -31.14 -2.73
C HIS A 906 2.42 -31.06 -4.24
N ALA A 907 1.84 -29.94 -4.71
CA ALA A 907 1.78 -29.67 -6.13
C ALA A 907 3.16 -29.26 -6.66
N VAL A 908 3.58 -29.81 -7.78
CA VAL A 908 4.74 -29.32 -8.50
C VAL A 908 4.38 -27.95 -9.11
N PRO A 909 5.20 -26.89 -8.94
CA PRO A 909 4.94 -25.59 -9.53
C PRO A 909 4.65 -25.65 -11.02
N ASP A 910 3.69 -24.88 -11.51
CA ASP A 910 3.16 -24.97 -12.87
C ASP A 910 4.24 -24.89 -13.95
N ASP A 911 5.20 -24.01 -13.77
CA ASP A 911 6.30 -23.87 -14.72
C ASP A 911 7.17 -25.12 -14.78
N LEU A 912 7.49 -25.71 -13.63
CA LEU A 912 8.23 -26.96 -13.51
C LEU A 912 7.37 -28.19 -13.92
N ALA A 913 6.05 -28.08 -13.89
CA ALA A 913 5.10 -29.12 -14.27
C ALA A 913 4.72 -29.09 -15.77
N ARG A 914 5.20 -28.11 -16.56
CA ARG A 914 4.83 -27.97 -18.00
C ARG A 914 5.21 -29.18 -18.83
N ARG A 915 6.34 -29.82 -18.55
CA ARG A 915 6.92 -30.94 -19.29
C ARG A 915 7.46 -31.98 -18.31
N ALA A 916 7.49 -33.26 -18.72
CA ALA A 916 7.94 -34.36 -17.88
C ALA A 916 9.41 -34.20 -17.44
N ASP A 917 10.30 -33.78 -18.36
CA ASP A 917 11.72 -33.56 -18.07
C ASP A 917 11.96 -32.51 -16.99
N ARG A 918 11.15 -31.45 -16.97
CA ARG A 918 11.19 -30.39 -15.94
C ARG A 918 10.69 -30.92 -14.58
N ALA A 919 9.57 -31.67 -14.59
CA ALA A 919 9.00 -32.26 -13.38
C ALA A 919 9.95 -33.29 -12.76
N GLU A 920 10.66 -34.07 -13.60
CA GLU A 920 11.71 -35.00 -13.15
C GLU A 920 12.95 -34.29 -12.60
N ALA A 921 13.34 -33.16 -13.20
CA ALA A 921 14.42 -32.32 -12.66
C ALA A 921 14.07 -31.79 -11.27
N PHE A 922 12.86 -31.26 -11.10
CA PHE A 922 12.35 -30.84 -9.80
C PHE A 922 12.28 -32.02 -8.80
N HIS A 923 11.76 -33.18 -9.19
CA HIS A 923 11.66 -34.34 -8.33
C HIS A 923 13.04 -34.83 -7.85
N ARG A 924 14.06 -34.80 -8.71
CA ARG A 924 15.45 -35.13 -8.32
C ARG A 924 16.00 -34.17 -7.27
N ALA A 925 15.80 -32.87 -7.49
CA ALA A 925 16.20 -31.83 -6.54
C ALA A 925 15.44 -32.00 -5.21
N TRP A 926 14.12 -32.20 -5.28
CA TRP A 926 13.24 -32.42 -4.13
C TRP A 926 13.69 -33.60 -3.30
N SER A 927 13.87 -34.78 -3.95
CA SER A 927 14.30 -36.00 -3.28
C SER A 927 15.69 -35.88 -2.65
N GLY A 928 16.57 -35.08 -3.23
CA GLY A 928 17.92 -34.82 -2.69
C GLY A 928 17.90 -34.02 -1.39
N VAL A 929 16.96 -33.10 -1.23
CA VAL A 929 16.90 -32.15 -0.10
C VAL A 929 15.85 -32.54 0.95
N VAL A 930 14.70 -33.05 0.52
CA VAL A 930 13.57 -33.37 1.41
C VAL A 930 13.52 -34.83 1.81
N GLY A 931 14.20 -35.68 1.06
CA GLY A 931 14.26 -37.12 1.25
C GLY A 931 13.54 -37.90 0.16
N PRO A 932 13.57 -39.24 0.22
CA PRO A 932 12.96 -40.10 -0.79
C PRO A 932 11.50 -39.75 -1.01
N SER A 933 11.11 -39.52 -2.24
CA SER A 933 9.78 -39.07 -2.62
C SER A 933 9.31 -39.73 -3.91
N GLU A 934 8.01 -39.67 -4.18
CA GLU A 934 7.40 -40.13 -5.43
C GLU A 934 6.94 -38.92 -6.25
N LEU A 935 7.09 -39.01 -7.56
CA LEU A 935 6.50 -38.08 -8.52
C LEU A 935 5.31 -38.76 -9.20
N ARG A 936 4.12 -38.15 -9.13
CA ARG A 936 2.93 -38.70 -9.79
C ARG A 936 2.32 -37.72 -10.76
N PHE A 937 2.05 -38.17 -11.97
CA PHE A 937 1.24 -37.43 -12.91
C PHE A 937 -0.23 -37.51 -12.51
N VAL A 938 -0.89 -36.35 -12.35
CA VAL A 938 -2.32 -36.25 -11.99
C VAL A 938 -3.15 -36.45 -13.25
N GLN A 939 -3.57 -37.71 -13.50
CA GLN A 939 -4.55 -37.95 -14.55
C GLN A 939 -5.94 -37.46 -14.13
N ARG A 940 -6.82 -37.18 -15.09
CA ARG A 940 -8.24 -36.87 -14.86
C ARG A 940 -9.05 -38.06 -14.33
N SER A 941 -8.42 -38.91 -13.55
CA SER A 941 -8.99 -40.08 -12.88
C SER A 941 -9.47 -39.72 -11.48
N ASP A 942 -10.36 -40.56 -10.90
CA ASP A 942 -10.85 -40.34 -9.53
C ASP A 942 -9.71 -40.38 -8.51
N ALA A 943 -8.76 -41.30 -8.71
CA ALA A 943 -7.57 -41.40 -7.85
C ALA A 943 -6.68 -40.15 -7.94
N GLY A 944 -6.48 -39.61 -9.13
CA GLY A 944 -5.73 -38.37 -9.32
C GLY A 944 -6.44 -37.15 -8.67
N ARG A 945 -7.78 -37.10 -8.77
CA ARG A 945 -8.57 -36.04 -8.11
C ARG A 945 -8.49 -36.16 -6.57
N ALA A 946 -8.55 -37.37 -6.02
CA ALA A 946 -8.42 -37.60 -4.58
C ALA A 946 -7.05 -37.14 -4.04
N LEU A 947 -5.96 -37.45 -4.75
CA LEU A 947 -4.61 -36.98 -4.38
C LEU A 947 -4.46 -35.47 -4.52
N ALA A 948 -5.11 -34.83 -5.50
CA ALA A 948 -5.09 -33.37 -5.63
C ALA A 948 -5.83 -32.68 -4.47
N VAL A 949 -6.95 -33.26 -3.99
CA VAL A 949 -7.67 -32.79 -2.81
C VAL A 949 -6.82 -32.93 -1.55
N GLU A 950 -6.10 -34.04 -1.40
CA GLU A 950 -5.17 -34.27 -0.28
C GLU A 950 -4.03 -33.21 -0.31
N ALA A 951 -3.42 -33.00 -1.45
CA ALA A 951 -2.37 -31.99 -1.64
C ALA A 951 -2.89 -30.58 -1.30
N ALA A 952 -4.12 -30.25 -1.71
CA ALA A 952 -4.76 -28.98 -1.37
C ALA A 952 -4.98 -28.84 0.15
N GLY A 953 -5.32 -29.93 0.84
CA GLY A 953 -5.45 -29.97 2.31
C GLY A 953 -4.12 -29.74 3.03
N VAL A 954 -3.02 -30.26 2.49
CA VAL A 954 -1.66 -30.02 3.01
C VAL A 954 -1.25 -28.56 2.79
N ALA A 955 -1.46 -28.04 1.59
CA ALA A 955 -1.16 -26.65 1.25
C ALA A 955 -1.94 -25.64 2.12
N ALA A 956 -3.18 -25.96 2.50
CA ALA A 956 -3.96 -25.15 3.44
C ALA A 956 -3.35 -25.03 4.85
N GLY A 957 -2.36 -25.87 5.18
CA GLY A 957 -1.62 -25.81 6.44
C GLY A 957 -0.47 -24.79 6.46
N TYR A 958 -0.20 -24.09 5.34
CA TYR A 958 0.82 -23.06 5.25
C TYR A 958 0.20 -21.72 4.92
N GLU A 959 0.67 -20.68 5.57
CA GLU A 959 0.41 -19.30 5.23
C GLU A 959 1.61 -18.79 4.42
N VAL A 960 1.37 -18.42 3.18
CA VAL A 960 2.41 -17.97 2.25
C VAL A 960 2.10 -16.54 1.84
N THR A 961 3.05 -15.64 2.01
CA THR A 961 2.91 -14.22 1.64
C THR A 961 4.09 -13.77 0.79
N VAL A 962 3.83 -12.92 -0.19
CA VAL A 962 4.87 -12.32 -1.02
C VAL A 962 4.99 -10.84 -0.66
N ARG A 963 6.20 -10.40 -0.37
CA ARG A 963 6.51 -8.99 -0.01
C ARG A 963 7.60 -8.45 -0.93
N GLN A 964 7.57 -7.14 -1.18
CA GLN A 964 8.66 -6.47 -1.89
C GLN A 964 9.73 -6.05 -0.88
N VAL A 965 10.96 -6.48 -1.11
CA VAL A 965 12.13 -6.16 -0.29
C VAL A 965 13.12 -5.39 -1.16
N TRP A 966 13.61 -4.30 -0.63
CA TRP A 966 14.68 -3.51 -1.24
C TRP A 966 16.05 -3.92 -0.69
N SER A 967 17.05 -4.03 -1.56
CA SER A 967 18.39 -4.47 -1.19
C SER A 967 19.50 -3.61 -1.82
#